data_f2a2aa4151ce8ba3bb8312efd238b271
#
_entry.id   f2a2aa4151ce8ba3bb8312efd238b271
#
_cell.length_a   1.000
_cell.length_b   1.000
_cell.length_c   1.000
_cell.angle_alpha   90.00
_cell.angle_beta   90.00
_cell.angle_gamma   90.00
#
_symmetry.space_group_name_H-M   'P 1'
#
loop_
_entity.id
_entity.type
_entity.pdbx_description
1 polymer ?
#
loop_
_entity_poly.entity_id
_entity_poly.type
_entity_poly.pdbx_seq_one_letter_code
_entity_poly.pdbx_strand_id
1 'polypeptide(L)'
;MDRQNTQRGMQNAWQPIAQNTQRTPVTRIHVSAAHDKNTANSDKPNVIVADNGFTITNYGDRVVVAPPAKKPVINTPTTKPAINAPAEPTKLAAPEESAKLAAPAEATKIAAPAEPAKLVDTSTQTNHHEEHMVYTPLDNIEDVEEFYAAIRREKLTHKLSPERPYCYWTIETYDKSNGIRGGGGLGVLAADMRRVAEQLSVPFVLVTPFYPWESHQKMVNMEQIDYHEERNYRDFGFNFVDKVRIRTATTSVELDVVEKRLGSSRFLCITEPNFGELYSGESGSDHRLYQEVALGFGGYQALKLVGCKPGVIQLNEVATFFAALARLDELASSGMDFYEAVVYTRKHTLYTNHTLVQAAEASFRYEQFEQYVFPNIKSEAVRRWLRDKFTDGWIRLSTPTVEIAELRSGVSKLHARVANYHDINGNKVKFKSVTNGIHLHTWVLPEISDYYHSHGILDRFDLPESRGFEENIEHITAEEIRHLKQIGRARLNDVLTHRTDQYGNPVHIPEDAFLFDFKRRFVDYKRPELPFTDPERLAQILERNNAHYILAGRVHMGDTRMFDKLMRLLHLIDENPILKERVHYLPDYDEELGRALSIGANSSINTPIVGLEACGTSWEKDIANMGLLISTHDGGVADMPSDNYLTVDGKNEAQEVENLYKQMEVAAAAWRNDFDLEYWIHKELKAYLDICSGSRMMRDYLNYLF
;
A
#
# COMPACT_ATOMS: atom_id res chain seq x y z
N MET A 1 -11.63 -41.30 -22.85
CA MET A 1 -10.27 -41.57 -23.33
C MET A 1 -9.62 -40.26 -23.61
N ASP A 2 -8.47 -40.08 -23.00
CA ASP A 2 -7.53 -38.96 -23.06
C ASP A 2 -7.77 -37.74 -22.16
N ARG A 3 -7.54 -37.97 -20.86
CA ARG A 3 -7.18 -36.93 -19.90
C ARG A 3 -5.81 -37.18 -19.22
N GLN A 4 -4.95 -38.00 -19.80
CA GLN A 4 -3.65 -38.35 -19.20
C GLN A 4 -2.41 -37.80 -19.92
N ASN A 5 -2.58 -37.00 -20.98
CA ASN A 5 -1.41 -36.51 -21.75
C ASN A 5 -1.03 -35.05 -21.49
N THR A 6 -1.84 -34.30 -20.70
CA THR A 6 -1.53 -32.89 -20.40
C THR A 6 -0.60 -32.72 -19.21
N GLN A 7 -0.51 -33.70 -18.31
CA GLN A 7 0.39 -33.62 -17.15
C GLN A 7 1.86 -33.99 -17.45
N ARG A 8 2.15 -34.64 -18.59
CA ARG A 8 3.55 -34.98 -18.96
C ARG A 8 4.33 -33.86 -19.65
N GLY A 9 3.66 -32.82 -20.12
CA GLY A 9 4.32 -31.68 -20.78
C GLY A 9 4.91 -30.64 -19.82
N MET A 10 4.39 -30.52 -18.60
CA MET A 10 4.85 -29.54 -17.61
C MET A 10 6.02 -30.01 -16.74
N GLN A 11 6.28 -31.31 -16.66
CA GLN A 11 7.38 -31.81 -15.82
C GLN A 11 8.77 -31.79 -16.51
N ASN A 12 8.86 -31.49 -17.80
CA ASN A 12 10.13 -31.49 -18.50
C ASN A 12 10.76 -30.12 -18.78
N ALA A 13 10.13 -29.01 -18.36
CA ALA A 13 10.66 -27.66 -18.51
C ALA A 13 11.56 -27.19 -17.37
N TRP A 14 11.48 -27.85 -16.21
CA TRP A 14 12.28 -27.52 -15.02
C TRP A 14 12.94 -28.78 -14.46
N GLN A 15 13.95 -29.29 -15.14
CA GLN A 15 14.91 -30.15 -14.46
C GLN A 15 16.01 -29.25 -13.88
N PRO A 16 16.24 -29.27 -12.56
CA PRO A 16 17.40 -28.61 -11.98
C PRO A 16 18.64 -29.34 -12.49
N ILE A 17 19.58 -28.60 -13.06
CA ILE A 17 20.94 -29.08 -13.34
C ILE A 17 21.48 -29.64 -12.02
N ALA A 18 21.77 -30.92 -11.99
CA ALA A 18 22.32 -31.60 -10.84
C ALA A 18 23.57 -30.86 -10.34
N GLN A 19 23.44 -30.19 -9.25
CA GLN A 19 24.56 -29.58 -8.54
C GLN A 19 25.35 -30.68 -7.87
N ASN A 20 26.55 -30.87 -8.36
CA ASN A 20 27.60 -31.62 -7.69
C ASN A 20 28.14 -30.70 -6.54
N THR A 21 27.40 -30.58 -5.45
CA THR A 21 27.86 -29.85 -4.26
C THR A 21 28.38 -30.85 -3.26
N GLN A 22 29.67 -30.87 -3.10
CA GLN A 22 30.31 -31.45 -1.90
C GLN A 22 29.73 -30.73 -0.68
N ARG A 23 28.94 -31.48 0.09
CA ARG A 23 28.38 -31.04 1.37
C ARG A 23 29.54 -30.85 2.34
N THR A 24 29.79 -29.62 2.75
CA THR A 24 30.49 -29.32 4.01
C THR A 24 29.67 -29.89 5.17
N PRO A 25 30.27 -30.59 6.13
CA PRO A 25 29.54 -31.20 7.21
C PRO A 25 28.92 -30.14 8.11
N VAL A 26 27.58 -30.16 8.20
CA VAL A 26 26.84 -29.43 9.23
C VAL A 26 27.16 -30.09 10.56
N THR A 27 27.91 -29.42 11.41
CA THR A 27 28.21 -29.85 12.77
C THR A 27 26.88 -29.83 13.55
N ARG A 28 26.28 -30.98 13.75
CA ARG A 28 25.16 -31.16 14.70
C ARG A 28 25.73 -30.96 16.10
N ILE A 29 25.32 -29.91 16.77
CA ILE A 29 25.56 -29.74 18.20
C ILE A 29 24.58 -30.64 18.91
N HIS A 30 25.07 -31.77 19.47
CA HIS A 30 24.33 -32.57 20.42
C HIS A 30 24.39 -31.89 21.78
N VAL A 31 23.26 -31.32 22.21
CA VAL A 31 23.08 -30.91 23.60
C VAL A 31 22.58 -32.14 24.35
N SER A 32 23.44 -32.82 25.09
CA SER A 32 23.02 -33.84 26.04
C SER A 32 22.44 -33.15 27.27
N ALA A 33 21.13 -33.32 27.48
CA ALA A 33 20.47 -32.90 28.71
C ALA A 33 20.92 -33.78 29.87
N ALA A 34 21.82 -33.30 30.72
CA ALA A 34 22.02 -33.85 32.04
C ALA A 34 20.88 -33.38 32.95
N HIS A 35 20.00 -34.27 33.28
CA HIS A 35 18.99 -34.09 34.33
C HIS A 35 19.68 -34.07 35.70
N ASP A 36 19.86 -32.88 36.25
CA ASP A 36 20.10 -32.74 37.68
C ASP A 36 18.84 -32.21 38.35
N LYS A 37 18.23 -33.06 39.15
CA LYS A 37 17.09 -32.71 40.01
C LYS A 37 17.64 -32.11 41.29
N ASN A 38 17.61 -30.80 41.40
CA ASN A 38 17.34 -30.02 42.63
C ASN A 38 17.77 -28.58 42.44
N THR A 39 16.81 -27.71 42.34
CA THR A 39 16.71 -26.46 43.13
C THR A 39 15.63 -25.56 42.52
N ALA A 40 14.66 -25.27 43.34
CA ALA A 40 13.63 -24.27 43.07
C ALA A 40 14.20 -22.86 43.22
N ASN A 41 13.66 -21.94 42.40
CA ASN A 41 13.76 -20.49 42.51
C ASN A 41 15.07 -19.80 42.11
N SER A 42 15.12 -19.32 40.85
CA SER A 42 15.72 -18.02 40.55
C SER A 42 15.23 -17.49 39.20
N ASP A 43 14.57 -16.35 39.16
CA ASP A 43 14.12 -15.59 37.99
C ASP A 43 15.26 -14.96 37.18
N LYS A 44 16.36 -15.67 36.98
CA LYS A 44 17.47 -15.17 36.15
C LYS A 44 17.66 -16.07 34.93
N PRO A 45 17.76 -15.48 33.71
CA PRO A 45 18.03 -16.27 32.51
C PRO A 45 19.39 -16.96 32.61
N ASN A 46 19.45 -18.23 32.18
CA ASN A 46 20.68 -18.98 32.12
C ASN A 46 21.50 -18.56 30.91
N VAL A 47 22.70 -18.00 31.12
CA VAL A 47 23.57 -17.50 30.07
C VAL A 47 24.77 -18.41 29.91
N ILE A 48 24.95 -18.95 28.69
CA ILE A 48 26.09 -19.79 28.31
C ILE A 48 26.88 -19.06 27.23
N VAL A 49 28.18 -18.92 27.43
CA VAL A 49 29.09 -18.41 26.40
C VAL A 49 29.76 -19.60 25.74
N ALA A 50 29.52 -19.78 24.44
CA ALA A 50 30.13 -20.87 23.68
C ALA A 50 31.58 -20.54 23.30
N ASP A 51 32.42 -21.55 23.06
CA ASP A 51 33.86 -21.39 22.75
C ASP A 51 34.17 -20.55 21.53
N ASN A 52 33.19 -20.34 20.65
CA ASN A 52 33.28 -19.43 19.48
C ASN A 52 32.86 -17.98 19.79
N GLY A 53 32.62 -17.65 21.06
CA GLY A 53 32.29 -16.30 21.52
C GLY A 53 30.82 -15.92 21.39
N PHE A 54 29.93 -16.80 20.94
CA PHE A 54 28.49 -16.55 20.93
C PHE A 54 27.90 -16.70 22.33
N THR A 55 27.01 -15.79 22.69
CA THR A 55 26.27 -15.84 23.95
C THR A 55 24.90 -16.45 23.73
N ILE A 56 24.58 -17.54 24.46
CA ILE A 56 23.30 -18.21 24.42
C ILE A 56 22.56 -17.89 25.73
N THR A 57 21.45 -17.20 25.65
CA THR A 57 20.63 -16.85 26.81
C THR A 57 19.30 -17.61 26.73
N ASN A 58 19.02 -18.40 27.75
CA ASN A 58 17.78 -19.20 27.87
C ASN A 58 16.83 -18.49 28.85
N TYR A 59 15.66 -18.06 28.36
CA TYR A 59 14.59 -17.40 29.13
C TYR A 59 13.48 -18.37 29.55
N GLY A 60 13.66 -19.68 29.36
CA GLY A 60 12.68 -20.70 29.70
C GLY A 60 11.69 -20.99 28.56
N ASP A 61 11.11 -19.99 27.95
CA ASP A 61 10.18 -20.07 26.81
C ASP A 61 10.85 -19.82 25.46
N ARG A 62 12.03 -19.19 25.48
CA ARG A 62 12.82 -18.88 24.27
C ARG A 62 14.32 -18.91 24.53
N VAL A 63 15.08 -19.23 23.49
CA VAL A 63 16.54 -19.19 23.49
C VAL A 63 17.01 -18.11 22.52
N VAL A 64 17.83 -17.18 23.00
CA VAL A 64 18.42 -16.11 22.21
C VAL A 64 19.91 -16.38 22.03
N VAL A 65 20.39 -16.38 20.77
CA VAL A 65 21.82 -16.53 20.43
C VAL A 65 22.33 -15.21 19.89
N ALA A 66 23.27 -14.59 20.60
CA ALA A 66 23.88 -13.33 20.20
C ALA A 66 25.32 -13.53 19.70
N PRO A 67 25.75 -12.85 18.63
CA PRO A 67 27.12 -12.94 18.14
C PRO A 67 28.12 -12.28 19.12
N PRO A 68 29.42 -12.60 19.02
CA PRO A 68 30.43 -12.06 19.89
C PRO A 68 30.52 -10.53 19.78
N ALA A 69 30.58 -9.85 20.92
CA ALA A 69 30.71 -8.40 21.00
C ALA A 69 32.04 -7.95 20.41
N LYS A 70 32.03 -7.02 19.46
CA LYS A 70 33.27 -6.37 18.94
C LYS A 70 33.93 -5.61 20.07
N LYS A 71 35.19 -5.90 20.35
CA LYS A 71 36.00 -5.15 21.33
C LYS A 71 36.11 -3.66 20.90
N PRO A 72 35.88 -2.71 21.81
CA PRO A 72 36.09 -1.30 21.48
C PRO A 72 37.58 -1.01 21.25
N VAL A 73 37.89 -0.35 20.16
CA VAL A 73 39.22 0.20 19.89
C VAL A 73 39.39 1.43 20.79
N ILE A 74 40.31 1.34 21.74
CA ILE A 74 40.68 2.43 22.62
C ILE A 74 41.61 3.36 21.83
N ASN A 75 41.14 4.53 21.43
CA ASN A 75 41.97 5.64 20.99
C ASN A 75 42.15 6.62 22.15
N THR A 76 43.38 6.77 22.59
CA THR A 76 43.82 7.73 23.60
C THR A 76 43.74 9.16 23.06
N PRO A 77 43.45 10.16 23.92
CA PRO A 77 43.18 11.53 23.51
C PRO A 77 44.40 12.42 23.41
N THR A 78 44.46 13.29 22.42
CA THR A 78 45.35 14.45 22.41
C THR A 78 44.54 15.75 22.45
N THR A 79 44.71 16.41 23.59
CA THR A 79 44.67 17.86 23.90
C THR A 79 43.73 18.82 23.18
N LYS A 80 42.92 19.47 24.02
CA LYS A 80 42.21 20.73 23.81
C LYS A 80 43.15 21.93 23.61
N PRO A 81 42.67 23.06 23.02
CA PRO A 81 42.36 24.19 23.88
C PRO A 81 40.98 24.84 23.68
N ALA A 82 40.62 25.56 24.72
CA ALA A 82 39.34 26.15 25.03
C ALA A 82 39.10 27.56 24.42
N ILE A 83 37.84 28.05 24.69
CA ILE A 83 37.37 29.44 24.78
C ILE A 83 36.55 29.88 23.53
N ASN A 84 35.32 30.34 23.57
CA ASN A 84 34.51 31.18 24.43
C ASN A 84 33.01 31.10 23.98
N ALA A 85 32.11 31.21 24.95
CA ALA A 85 30.71 31.59 24.77
C ALA A 85 30.54 33.03 25.29
N PRO A 86 29.30 33.62 25.30
CA PRO A 86 28.25 33.80 24.31
C PRO A 86 27.83 35.28 24.19
N ALA A 87 26.88 35.58 23.29
CA ALA A 87 26.11 36.83 23.40
C ALA A 87 24.64 36.58 22.94
N GLU A 88 23.73 36.98 23.81
CA GLU A 88 22.29 36.97 23.65
C GLU A 88 21.74 38.15 22.79
N PRO A 89 20.45 38.17 22.46
CA PRO A 89 19.90 38.80 21.26
C PRO A 89 19.31 40.18 21.51
N THR A 90 19.34 41.00 20.46
CA THR A 90 18.64 42.30 20.46
C THR A 90 17.35 42.22 19.69
N LYS A 91 16.24 42.57 20.37
CA LYS A 91 14.94 42.90 19.82
C LYS A 91 15.03 44.11 18.87
N LEU A 92 14.35 44.09 17.76
CA LEU A 92 13.91 45.29 17.06
C LEU A 92 12.48 45.15 16.56
N ALA A 93 11.74 46.26 16.72
CA ALA A 93 10.33 46.46 16.68
C ALA A 93 9.75 46.52 15.25
N ALA A 94 8.45 46.30 15.23
CA ALA A 94 7.58 46.55 14.07
C ALA A 94 7.43 48.04 13.78
N PRO A 95 6.97 48.40 12.58
CA PRO A 95 5.97 49.47 12.51
C PRO A 95 4.71 49.05 11.76
N GLU A 96 3.60 49.52 12.33
CA GLU A 96 2.28 49.68 11.72
C GLU A 96 2.36 50.68 10.58
N GLU A 97 1.57 50.50 9.55
CA GLU A 97 0.69 51.56 9.02
C GLU A 97 -0.38 51.01 8.07
N SER A 98 -1.56 51.50 8.35
CA SER A 98 -2.83 51.35 7.70
C SER A 98 -2.97 52.18 6.43
N ALA A 99 -3.67 51.70 5.41
CA ALA A 99 -4.43 52.56 4.50
C ALA A 99 -5.69 51.85 3.98
N LYS A 100 -6.79 52.53 4.19
CA LYS A 100 -8.17 52.29 3.75
C LYS A 100 -8.38 52.68 2.26
N LEU A 101 -9.55 52.23 1.78
CA LEU A 101 -10.39 52.72 0.66
C LEU A 101 -10.40 51.78 -0.57
N ALA A 102 -11.49 51.49 -1.25
CA ALA A 102 -12.92 51.77 -1.19
C ALA A 102 -13.61 50.78 -2.15
N ALA A 103 -14.84 50.41 -1.91
CA ALA A 103 -15.76 49.85 -2.90
C ALA A 103 -16.39 51.00 -3.72
N PRO A 104 -16.99 50.78 -4.89
CA PRO A 104 -18.33 50.25 -5.00
C PRO A 104 -18.66 49.39 -6.23
N ALA A 105 -19.58 48.46 -6.04
CA ALA A 105 -20.83 48.15 -6.75
C ALA A 105 -20.89 48.20 -8.28
N GLU A 106 -21.31 47.09 -8.90
CA GLU A 106 -22.57 47.04 -9.62
C GLU A 106 -23.00 45.61 -9.92
N ALA A 107 -24.26 45.34 -9.64
CA ALA A 107 -24.94 44.09 -9.87
C ALA A 107 -25.31 43.90 -11.36
N THR A 108 -25.08 42.71 -11.92
CA THR A 108 -25.75 42.32 -13.15
C THR A 108 -26.44 40.95 -12.97
N LYS A 109 -27.65 40.90 -13.44
CA LYS A 109 -28.73 39.95 -13.25
C LYS A 109 -28.40 38.52 -13.64
N ILE A 110 -28.82 37.60 -12.75
CA ILE A 110 -28.87 36.18 -12.95
C ILE A 110 -30.09 35.83 -13.81
N ALA A 111 -29.88 35.06 -14.87
CA ALA A 111 -30.94 34.40 -15.64
C ALA A 111 -31.24 33.01 -15.05
N ALA A 112 -32.52 32.68 -14.99
CA ALA A 112 -33.08 31.47 -14.41
C ALA A 112 -32.64 30.15 -15.12
N PRO A 113 -32.62 29.04 -14.41
CA PRO A 113 -32.20 27.73 -14.96
C PRO A 113 -33.26 27.11 -15.86
N ALA A 114 -32.80 26.39 -16.89
CA ALA A 114 -33.62 25.60 -17.79
C ALA A 114 -34.09 24.28 -17.15
N GLU A 115 -35.30 23.86 -17.49
CA GLU A 115 -35.99 22.63 -17.01
C GLU A 115 -35.25 21.35 -17.38
N PRO A 116 -35.40 20.28 -16.55
CA PRO A 116 -34.75 19.00 -16.78
C PRO A 116 -35.44 18.20 -17.91
N ALA A 117 -34.64 17.60 -18.77
CA ALA A 117 -35.09 16.71 -19.83
C ALA A 117 -35.69 15.41 -19.27
N LYS A 118 -36.80 14.99 -19.85
CA LYS A 118 -37.58 13.79 -19.49
C LYS A 118 -36.79 12.49 -19.74
N LEU A 119 -36.74 11.65 -18.71
CA LEU A 119 -36.34 10.26 -18.76
C LEU A 119 -37.26 9.46 -19.71
N VAL A 120 -36.68 8.75 -20.64
CA VAL A 120 -37.33 7.71 -21.44
C VAL A 120 -37.12 6.38 -20.74
N ASP A 121 -38.24 5.78 -20.32
CA ASP A 121 -38.32 4.43 -19.73
C ASP A 121 -38.11 3.38 -20.83
N THR A 122 -37.08 2.55 -20.70
CA THR A 122 -36.95 1.28 -21.40
C THR A 122 -36.61 0.19 -20.41
N SER A 123 -37.67 -0.40 -19.87
CA SER A 123 -37.59 -1.69 -19.15
C SER A 123 -37.31 -2.83 -20.12
N THR A 124 -36.46 -3.74 -19.68
CA THR A 124 -36.22 -5.15 -19.97
C THR A 124 -34.88 -5.47 -20.59
N GLN A 125 -33.96 -5.85 -19.73
CA GLN A 125 -33.20 -7.11 -19.78
C GLN A 125 -32.16 -7.12 -18.64
N THR A 126 -32.36 -8.03 -17.71
CA THR A 126 -31.40 -8.33 -16.62
C THR A 126 -30.15 -8.94 -17.21
N ASN A 127 -29.16 -8.09 -17.46
CA ASN A 127 -27.78 -8.50 -17.54
C ASN A 127 -27.08 -7.93 -16.29
N HIS A 128 -26.41 -8.78 -15.54
CA HIS A 128 -25.51 -8.38 -14.48
C HIS A 128 -24.37 -7.53 -15.08
N HIS A 129 -24.63 -6.24 -15.23
CA HIS A 129 -23.58 -5.27 -15.51
C HIS A 129 -23.01 -4.85 -14.16
N GLU A 130 -21.73 -5.19 -13.93
CA GLU A 130 -20.91 -4.41 -13.01
C GLU A 130 -21.12 -2.94 -13.40
N GLU A 131 -21.70 -2.14 -12.49
CA GLU A 131 -21.78 -0.70 -12.67
C GLU A 131 -20.34 -0.18 -12.66
N HIS A 132 -19.79 0.01 -13.86
CA HIS A 132 -18.60 0.78 -14.02
C HIS A 132 -18.91 2.19 -13.50
N MET A 133 -18.32 2.58 -12.38
CA MET A 133 -18.38 3.98 -11.97
C MET A 133 -17.73 4.81 -13.07
N VAL A 134 -18.56 5.44 -13.87
CA VAL A 134 -18.12 6.38 -14.89
C VAL A 134 -17.93 7.72 -14.18
N TYR A 135 -16.70 8.00 -13.75
CA TYR A 135 -16.35 9.35 -13.38
C TYR A 135 -16.10 10.17 -14.65
N THR A 136 -16.51 11.42 -14.64
CA THR A 136 -16.29 12.32 -15.77
C THR A 136 -14.90 12.94 -15.61
N PRO A 137 -13.94 12.67 -16.51
CA PRO A 137 -12.68 13.38 -16.51
C PRO A 137 -12.89 14.88 -16.64
N LEU A 138 -11.88 15.67 -16.29
CA LEU A 138 -11.91 17.13 -16.57
C LEU A 138 -11.96 17.34 -18.07
N ASP A 139 -13.15 17.67 -18.60
CA ASP A 139 -13.41 17.77 -20.04
C ASP A 139 -12.93 19.10 -20.63
N ASN A 140 -12.57 20.05 -19.76
CA ASN A 140 -12.25 21.42 -20.15
C ASN A 140 -10.78 21.71 -19.89
N ILE A 141 -10.09 22.24 -20.91
CA ILE A 141 -8.69 22.70 -20.80
C ILE A 141 -8.53 23.74 -19.67
N GLU A 142 -9.54 24.62 -19.48
CA GLU A 142 -9.50 25.62 -18.42
C GLU A 142 -9.51 25.02 -17.03
N ASP A 143 -10.28 23.95 -16.80
CA ASP A 143 -10.32 23.22 -15.52
C ASP A 143 -8.98 22.54 -15.22
N VAL A 144 -8.39 21.91 -16.24
CA VAL A 144 -7.05 21.31 -16.12
C VAL A 144 -5.99 22.37 -15.85
N GLU A 145 -6.04 23.51 -16.58
CA GLU A 145 -5.11 24.62 -16.36
C GLU A 145 -5.29 25.26 -14.98
N GLU A 146 -6.53 25.37 -14.47
CA GLU A 146 -6.81 25.87 -13.12
C GLU A 146 -6.24 24.93 -12.06
N PHE A 147 -6.45 23.61 -12.21
CA PHE A 147 -5.85 22.62 -11.33
C PHE A 147 -4.33 22.71 -11.32
N TYR A 148 -3.70 22.76 -12.50
CA TYR A 148 -2.25 22.94 -12.61
C TYR A 148 -1.79 24.33 -12.14
N ALA A 149 -2.58 25.37 -12.31
CA ALA A 149 -2.26 26.69 -11.78
C ALA A 149 -2.24 26.72 -10.25
N ALA A 150 -3.13 25.96 -9.62
CA ALA A 150 -3.16 25.80 -8.15
C ALA A 150 -1.91 25.10 -7.61
N ILE A 151 -1.23 24.29 -8.43
CA ILE A 151 0.00 23.57 -8.07
C ILE A 151 1.27 24.18 -8.66
N ARG A 152 1.16 25.07 -9.67
CA ARG A 152 2.32 25.73 -10.28
C ARG A 152 2.91 26.79 -9.36
N ARG A 153 4.07 26.51 -8.82
CA ARG A 153 5.01 27.54 -8.39
C ARG A 153 6.05 27.71 -9.50
N GLU A 154 6.60 28.92 -9.66
CA GLU A 154 7.47 29.40 -10.75
C GLU A 154 8.73 28.56 -11.09
N LYS A 155 8.89 27.37 -10.53
CA LYS A 155 10.06 26.49 -10.69
C LYS A 155 9.86 25.30 -11.63
N LEU A 156 8.81 25.30 -12.43
CA LEU A 156 8.52 24.22 -13.37
C LEU A 156 9.52 24.14 -14.50
N THR A 157 10.54 23.30 -14.34
CA THR A 157 11.48 22.96 -15.42
C THR A 157 10.90 21.92 -16.40
N HIS A 158 9.77 21.26 -16.08
CA HIS A 158 9.24 20.15 -16.86
C HIS A 158 7.72 20.19 -16.98
N LYS A 159 7.23 20.52 -18.16
CA LYS A 159 5.81 20.40 -18.49
C LYS A 159 5.50 18.95 -18.85
N LEU A 160 4.51 18.34 -18.20
CA LEU A 160 3.97 17.03 -18.58
C LEU A 160 3.17 17.14 -19.87
N SER A 161 3.25 16.13 -20.74
CA SER A 161 2.44 16.00 -21.96
C SER A 161 2.21 14.51 -22.24
N PRO A 162 1.31 14.16 -23.17
CA PRO A 162 1.11 12.75 -23.59
C PRO A 162 2.39 12.08 -24.08
N GLU A 163 3.32 12.82 -24.70
CA GLU A 163 4.62 12.33 -25.16
C GLU A 163 5.67 12.35 -24.04
N ARG A 164 5.39 13.11 -22.97
CA ARG A 164 6.26 13.27 -21.81
C ARG A 164 5.49 13.13 -20.51
N PRO A 165 4.89 11.94 -20.28
CA PRO A 165 3.98 11.72 -19.19
C PRO A 165 4.68 11.56 -17.83
N TYR A 166 3.85 11.63 -16.79
CA TYR A 166 4.19 11.10 -15.47
C TYR A 166 4.18 9.56 -15.56
N CYS A 167 5.31 8.92 -15.35
CA CYS A 167 5.45 7.47 -15.45
C CYS A 167 5.61 6.86 -14.07
N TYR A 168 4.67 5.99 -13.71
CA TYR A 168 4.60 5.32 -12.42
C TYR A 168 4.92 3.83 -12.58
N TRP A 169 6.06 3.39 -12.06
CA TRP A 169 6.45 1.99 -12.06
C TRP A 169 6.02 1.28 -10.80
N THR A 170 5.42 0.13 -10.93
CA THR A 170 5.02 -0.71 -9.81
C THR A 170 5.08 -2.19 -10.18
N ILE A 171 5.46 -3.04 -9.21
CA ILE A 171 5.46 -4.49 -9.42
C ILE A 171 4.05 -5.08 -9.33
N GLU A 172 3.13 -4.37 -8.71
CA GLU A 172 1.74 -4.76 -8.60
C GLU A 172 0.79 -3.58 -8.79
N THR A 173 -0.35 -3.86 -9.35
CA THR A 173 -1.52 -2.99 -9.31
C THR A 173 -2.76 -3.85 -9.09
N TYR A 174 -3.77 -3.29 -8.45
CA TYR A 174 -5.02 -3.99 -8.22
C TYR A 174 -6.16 -3.20 -8.83
N ASP A 175 -6.55 -3.58 -10.01
CA ASP A 175 -7.65 -2.98 -10.76
C ASP A 175 -8.48 -4.10 -11.38
N LYS A 176 -9.48 -4.59 -10.63
CA LYS A 176 -10.32 -5.73 -11.02
C LYS A 176 -11.02 -5.45 -12.34
N SER A 177 -11.50 -4.23 -12.56
CA SER A 177 -12.21 -3.84 -13.78
C SER A 177 -11.31 -3.92 -15.03
N ASN A 178 -10.00 -3.84 -14.84
CA ASN A 178 -8.99 -4.01 -15.89
C ASN A 178 -8.29 -5.36 -15.82
N GLY A 179 -8.84 -6.31 -15.07
CA GLY A 179 -8.35 -7.66 -15.03
C GLY A 179 -7.03 -7.84 -14.31
N ILE A 180 -6.60 -6.90 -13.50
CA ILE A 180 -5.34 -6.99 -12.78
C ILE A 180 -5.62 -7.09 -11.29
N ARG A 181 -5.14 -8.16 -10.68
CA ARG A 181 -5.28 -8.41 -9.25
C ARG A 181 -3.92 -8.29 -8.56
N GLY A 182 -3.89 -7.52 -7.48
CA GLY A 182 -2.69 -7.28 -6.68
C GLY A 182 -2.65 -8.10 -5.40
N GLY A 183 -1.51 -8.07 -4.73
CA GLY A 183 -1.29 -8.77 -3.46
C GLY A 183 -1.73 -8.01 -2.22
N GLY A 184 -2.02 -6.71 -2.34
CA GLY A 184 -2.35 -5.90 -1.16
C GLY A 184 -2.51 -4.40 -1.41
N GLY A 185 -2.30 -3.61 -0.35
CA GLY A 185 -2.52 -2.16 -0.38
C GLY A 185 -1.68 -1.39 -1.39
N LEU A 186 -0.49 -1.89 -1.73
CA LEU A 186 0.39 -1.27 -2.73
C LEU A 186 -0.27 -1.30 -4.12
N GLY A 187 -0.85 -2.44 -4.50
CA GLY A 187 -1.54 -2.59 -5.77
C GLY A 187 -2.79 -1.72 -5.87
N VAL A 188 -3.56 -1.64 -4.79
CA VAL A 188 -4.74 -0.77 -4.69
C VAL A 188 -4.35 0.70 -4.88
N LEU A 189 -3.32 1.16 -4.18
CA LEU A 189 -2.82 2.52 -4.29
C LEU A 189 -2.34 2.85 -5.71
N ALA A 190 -1.65 1.91 -6.39
CA ALA A 190 -1.20 2.09 -7.76
C ALA A 190 -2.38 2.28 -8.75
N ALA A 191 -3.46 1.52 -8.57
CA ALA A 191 -4.69 1.69 -9.33
C ALA A 191 -5.35 3.05 -9.03
N ASP A 192 -5.42 3.43 -7.77
CA ASP A 192 -6.00 4.72 -7.36
C ASP A 192 -5.19 5.90 -7.90
N MET A 193 -3.85 5.84 -7.89
CA MET A 193 -3.00 6.85 -8.54
C MET A 193 -3.34 7.03 -10.02
N ARG A 194 -3.54 5.93 -10.77
CA ARG A 194 -3.93 5.98 -12.18
C ARG A 194 -5.33 6.58 -12.36
N ARG A 195 -6.31 6.15 -11.53
CA ARG A 195 -7.70 6.64 -11.60
C ARG A 195 -7.77 8.13 -11.30
N VAL A 196 -7.06 8.59 -10.28
CA VAL A 196 -6.94 10.02 -9.95
C VAL A 196 -6.28 10.79 -11.08
N ALA A 197 -5.20 10.27 -11.68
CA ALA A 197 -4.55 10.91 -12.81
C ALA A 197 -5.49 11.02 -14.01
N GLU A 198 -6.33 10.02 -14.26
CA GLU A 198 -7.36 10.04 -15.29
C GLU A 198 -8.44 11.09 -14.99
N GLN A 199 -8.99 11.10 -13.76
CA GLN A 199 -9.97 12.08 -13.30
C GLN A 199 -9.48 13.51 -13.46
N LEU A 200 -8.22 13.76 -13.12
CA LEU A 200 -7.59 15.08 -13.19
C LEU A 200 -6.95 15.37 -14.55
N SER A 201 -7.14 14.49 -15.54
CA SER A 201 -6.54 14.63 -16.88
C SER A 201 -5.02 14.80 -16.89
N VAL A 202 -4.32 14.27 -15.89
CA VAL A 202 -2.85 14.25 -15.84
C VAL A 202 -2.33 13.24 -16.87
N PRO A 203 -1.41 13.62 -17.78
CA PRO A 203 -0.75 12.68 -18.67
C PRO A 203 0.04 11.63 -17.85
N PHE A 204 -0.47 10.41 -17.79
CA PHE A 204 0.00 9.39 -16.87
C PHE A 204 0.18 8.03 -17.56
N VAL A 205 1.27 7.34 -17.25
CA VAL A 205 1.51 5.96 -17.68
C VAL A 205 1.84 5.10 -16.47
N LEU A 206 0.99 4.13 -16.19
CA LEU A 206 1.26 3.07 -15.24
C LEU A 206 2.03 1.96 -15.94
N VAL A 207 3.22 1.63 -15.48
CA VAL A 207 4.06 0.54 -16.01
C VAL A 207 4.12 -0.58 -14.98
N THR A 208 3.62 -1.77 -15.34
CA THR A 208 3.49 -2.91 -14.43
C THR A 208 3.59 -4.24 -15.20
N PRO A 209 3.92 -5.37 -14.57
CA PRO A 209 3.74 -6.68 -15.18
C PRO A 209 2.25 -7.02 -15.34
N PHE A 210 1.90 -7.73 -16.39
CA PHE A 210 0.67 -8.52 -16.44
C PHE A 210 1.05 -9.97 -16.13
N TYR A 211 0.62 -10.45 -14.96
CA TYR A 211 0.89 -11.82 -14.54
C TYR A 211 -0.09 -12.79 -15.21
N PRO A 212 0.40 -13.84 -15.89
CA PRO A 212 -0.46 -14.80 -16.58
C PRO A 212 -1.19 -15.76 -15.63
N TRP A 213 -0.84 -15.78 -14.37
CA TRP A 213 -1.48 -16.60 -13.35
C TRP A 213 -1.96 -15.75 -12.17
N GLU A 214 -3.08 -16.17 -11.59
CA GLU A 214 -3.68 -15.57 -10.42
C GLU A 214 -4.01 -16.65 -9.40
N SER A 215 -3.66 -16.42 -8.13
CA SER A 215 -4.02 -17.30 -7.03
C SER A 215 -5.31 -16.86 -6.36
N HIS A 216 -6.14 -17.83 -6.02
CA HIS A 216 -7.42 -17.68 -5.33
C HIS A 216 -7.45 -18.55 -4.08
N GLN A 217 -8.31 -18.18 -3.13
CA GLN A 217 -8.52 -18.91 -1.89
C GLN A 217 -10.00 -19.21 -1.69
N LYS A 218 -10.32 -20.41 -1.22
CA LYS A 218 -11.66 -20.76 -0.78
C LYS A 218 -11.59 -21.60 0.49
N MET A 219 -12.66 -21.57 1.26
CA MET A 219 -12.82 -22.44 2.42
C MET A 219 -13.73 -23.64 2.07
N VAL A 220 -13.34 -24.83 2.51
CA VAL A 220 -14.15 -26.04 2.44
C VAL A 220 -14.04 -26.76 3.79
N ASN A 221 -15.14 -26.84 4.53
CA ASN A 221 -15.15 -27.45 5.88
C ASN A 221 -14.06 -26.93 6.81
N MET A 222 -13.89 -25.61 6.88
CA MET A 222 -12.84 -24.91 7.64
C MET A 222 -11.39 -25.18 7.19
N GLU A 223 -11.20 -25.79 6.04
CA GLU A 223 -9.88 -25.96 5.42
C GLU A 223 -9.73 -24.95 4.26
N GLN A 224 -8.62 -24.21 4.24
CA GLN A 224 -8.31 -23.31 3.12
C GLN A 224 -7.75 -24.12 1.96
N ILE A 225 -8.29 -23.88 0.79
CA ILE A 225 -7.81 -24.44 -0.48
C ILE A 225 -7.37 -23.30 -1.37
N ASP A 226 -6.10 -23.33 -1.77
CA ASP A 226 -5.55 -22.42 -2.77
C ASP A 226 -5.67 -23.05 -4.17
N TYR A 227 -6.03 -22.24 -5.15
CA TYR A 227 -6.07 -22.64 -6.56
C TYR A 227 -5.60 -21.51 -7.46
N HIS A 228 -5.16 -21.85 -8.68
CA HIS A 228 -4.62 -20.90 -9.63
C HIS A 228 -5.49 -20.86 -10.88
N GLU A 229 -5.64 -19.68 -11.44
CA GLU A 229 -6.36 -19.42 -12.69
C GLU A 229 -5.40 -18.81 -13.72
N GLU A 230 -5.43 -19.33 -14.94
CA GLU A 230 -4.69 -18.74 -16.05
C GLU A 230 -5.45 -17.54 -16.61
N ARG A 231 -4.73 -16.47 -16.95
CA ARG A 231 -5.29 -15.20 -17.39
C ARG A 231 -4.69 -14.77 -18.72
N ASN A 232 -5.54 -14.25 -19.58
CA ASN A 232 -5.13 -13.68 -20.83
C ASN A 232 -5.45 -12.19 -20.87
N TYR A 233 -4.45 -11.36 -21.13
CA TYR A 233 -4.60 -9.91 -21.18
C TYR A 233 -5.66 -9.42 -22.18
N ARG A 234 -5.95 -10.21 -23.24
CA ARG A 234 -6.99 -9.88 -24.24
C ARG A 234 -8.39 -9.91 -23.67
N ASP A 235 -8.63 -10.77 -22.70
CA ASP A 235 -9.95 -10.91 -22.05
C ASP A 235 -10.31 -9.65 -21.24
N PHE A 236 -9.31 -8.85 -20.91
CA PHE A 236 -9.45 -7.59 -20.19
C PHE A 236 -9.29 -6.34 -21.09
N GLY A 237 -9.31 -6.51 -22.40
CA GLY A 237 -9.28 -5.41 -23.36
C GLY A 237 -7.90 -4.76 -23.55
N PHE A 238 -6.81 -5.46 -23.19
CA PHE A 238 -5.48 -5.01 -23.56
C PHE A 238 -5.14 -5.38 -24.99
N ASN A 239 -4.51 -4.45 -25.69
CA ASN A 239 -4.04 -4.64 -27.05
C ASN A 239 -2.55 -4.96 -27.06
N PHE A 240 -2.16 -5.95 -27.84
CA PHE A 240 -0.76 -6.20 -28.12
C PHE A 240 -0.18 -5.04 -28.92
N VAL A 241 0.97 -4.53 -28.50
CA VAL A 241 1.69 -3.44 -29.17
C VAL A 241 2.82 -3.99 -30.01
N ASP A 242 3.80 -4.64 -29.38
CA ASP A 242 4.99 -5.21 -29.98
C ASP A 242 5.73 -6.04 -28.90
N LYS A 243 6.93 -6.48 -29.21
CA LYS A 243 7.82 -7.19 -28.28
C LYS A 243 9.04 -6.35 -27.93
N VAL A 244 9.47 -6.48 -26.68
CA VAL A 244 10.78 -6.00 -26.22
C VAL A 244 11.64 -7.17 -25.77
N ARG A 245 12.95 -6.94 -25.62
CA ARG A 245 13.89 -7.99 -25.23
C ARG A 245 14.70 -7.59 -24.03
N ILE A 246 14.79 -8.51 -23.09
CA ILE A 246 15.79 -8.48 -22.03
C ILE A 246 16.79 -9.61 -22.23
N ARG A 247 17.99 -9.46 -21.68
CA ARG A 247 19.08 -10.44 -21.81
C ARG A 247 19.41 -11.02 -20.45
N THR A 248 19.68 -12.31 -20.46
CA THR A 248 20.44 -12.95 -19.37
C THR A 248 21.85 -13.26 -19.88
N ALA A 249 22.74 -13.73 -19.01
CA ALA A 249 24.08 -14.11 -19.42
C ALA A 249 24.08 -15.20 -20.50
N THR A 250 23.06 -16.05 -20.59
CA THR A 250 23.00 -17.23 -21.45
C THR A 250 21.97 -17.12 -22.56
N THR A 251 20.97 -16.25 -22.46
CA THR A 251 19.87 -16.18 -23.42
C THR A 251 19.26 -14.77 -23.51
N SER A 252 18.33 -14.62 -24.43
CA SER A 252 17.49 -13.43 -24.60
C SER A 252 16.03 -13.83 -24.48
N VAL A 253 15.28 -13.08 -23.66
CA VAL A 253 13.86 -13.32 -23.45
C VAL A 253 13.04 -12.22 -24.13
N GLU A 254 12.03 -12.62 -24.89
CA GLU A 254 11.05 -11.72 -25.47
C GLU A 254 9.90 -11.52 -24.51
N LEU A 255 9.53 -10.26 -24.31
CA LEU A 255 8.38 -9.84 -23.48
C LEU A 255 7.35 -9.23 -24.42
N ASP A 256 6.11 -9.66 -24.32
CA ASP A 256 5.00 -8.99 -24.99
C ASP A 256 4.72 -7.67 -24.28
N VAL A 257 4.59 -6.60 -25.06
CA VAL A 257 4.13 -5.29 -24.60
C VAL A 257 2.65 -5.17 -24.93
N VAL A 258 1.86 -4.93 -23.92
CA VAL A 258 0.41 -4.77 -24.05
C VAL A 258 -0.04 -3.44 -23.44
N GLU A 259 -1.00 -2.80 -24.08
CA GLU A 259 -1.48 -1.47 -23.70
C GLU A 259 -3.01 -1.45 -23.59
N LYS A 260 -3.50 -0.74 -22.56
CA LYS A 260 -4.89 -0.30 -22.48
C LYS A 260 -4.90 1.21 -22.19
N ARG A 261 -5.63 1.97 -23.01
CA ARG A 261 -5.79 3.42 -22.84
C ARG A 261 -7.07 3.71 -22.12
N LEU A 262 -7.00 4.57 -21.13
CA LEU A 262 -8.10 4.96 -20.27
C LEU A 262 -8.05 6.49 -20.10
N GLY A 263 -8.83 7.23 -20.91
CA GLY A 263 -8.80 8.70 -20.92
C GLY A 263 -7.40 9.24 -21.17
N SER A 264 -6.92 10.09 -20.26
CA SER A 264 -5.57 10.68 -20.28
C SER A 264 -4.48 9.74 -19.77
N SER A 265 -4.86 8.59 -19.18
CA SER A 265 -3.95 7.61 -18.60
C SER A 265 -3.76 6.39 -19.50
N ARG A 266 -2.64 5.68 -19.30
CA ARG A 266 -2.33 4.43 -19.99
C ARG A 266 -1.93 3.37 -18.99
N PHE A 267 -2.46 2.16 -19.18
CA PHE A 267 -1.90 0.94 -18.64
C PHE A 267 -0.92 0.38 -19.68
N LEU A 268 0.35 0.32 -19.32
CA LEU A 268 1.39 -0.28 -20.14
C LEU A 268 1.97 -1.48 -19.39
N CYS A 269 1.65 -2.67 -19.88
CA CYS A 269 2.10 -3.89 -19.23
C CYS A 269 3.13 -4.62 -20.08
N ILE A 270 4.03 -5.32 -19.40
CA ILE A 270 4.88 -6.33 -19.98
C ILE A 270 4.45 -7.69 -19.47
N THR A 271 4.51 -8.72 -20.32
CA THR A 271 4.13 -10.08 -19.93
C THR A 271 4.91 -11.11 -20.70
N GLU A 272 5.08 -12.28 -20.11
CA GLU A 272 5.55 -13.49 -20.77
C GLU A 272 5.12 -14.73 -19.93
N PRO A 273 5.04 -15.94 -20.53
CA PRO A 273 4.48 -17.12 -19.85
C PRO A 273 5.16 -17.51 -18.52
N ASN A 274 6.47 -17.22 -18.36
CA ASN A 274 7.20 -17.61 -17.16
C ASN A 274 7.20 -16.54 -16.07
N PHE A 275 6.47 -15.43 -16.23
CA PHE A 275 6.29 -14.49 -15.12
C PHE A 275 5.60 -15.13 -13.92
N GLY A 276 4.85 -16.23 -14.16
CA GLY A 276 4.10 -16.88 -13.10
C GLY A 276 3.01 -15.95 -12.54
N GLU A 277 2.96 -15.83 -11.24
CA GLU A 277 2.05 -14.95 -10.52
C GLU A 277 2.82 -13.91 -9.69
N LEU A 278 2.09 -12.93 -9.18
CA LEU A 278 2.63 -11.93 -8.27
C LEU A 278 3.18 -12.62 -7.00
N TYR A 279 4.42 -12.27 -6.63
CA TYR A 279 5.13 -12.83 -5.48
C TYR A 279 5.36 -14.35 -5.52
N SER A 280 5.40 -14.94 -6.71
CA SER A 280 5.72 -16.37 -6.89
C SER A 280 7.17 -16.75 -6.51
N GLY A 281 8.06 -15.76 -6.37
CA GLY A 281 9.43 -15.93 -5.89
C GLY A 281 9.66 -15.25 -4.54
N GLU A 282 10.45 -15.87 -3.67
CA GLU A 282 10.90 -15.23 -2.43
C GLU A 282 11.72 -13.97 -2.73
N SER A 283 11.71 -13.02 -1.80
CA SER A 283 12.58 -11.83 -1.87
C SER A 283 14.05 -12.27 -1.99
N GLY A 284 14.79 -11.69 -2.96
CA GLY A 284 16.18 -12.06 -3.23
C GLY A 284 16.37 -13.31 -4.09
N SER A 285 15.30 -13.99 -4.53
CA SER A 285 15.40 -15.13 -5.45
C SER A 285 15.72 -14.69 -6.89
N ASP A 286 16.25 -15.62 -7.69
CA ASP A 286 16.53 -15.39 -9.12
C ASP A 286 15.28 -15.03 -9.91
N HIS A 287 14.16 -15.70 -9.60
CA HIS A 287 12.90 -15.44 -10.27
C HIS A 287 12.37 -14.03 -9.94
N ARG A 288 12.50 -13.60 -8.68
CA ARG A 288 12.12 -12.25 -8.28
C ARG A 288 12.98 -11.19 -8.97
N LEU A 289 14.28 -11.37 -9.00
CA LEU A 289 15.19 -10.48 -9.73
C LEU A 289 14.86 -10.42 -11.23
N TYR A 290 14.54 -11.58 -11.83
CA TYR A 290 14.11 -11.64 -13.22
C TYR A 290 12.86 -10.80 -13.49
N GLN A 291 11.81 -10.91 -12.65
CA GLN A 291 10.60 -10.11 -12.79
C GLN A 291 10.90 -8.60 -12.66
N GLU A 292 11.74 -8.21 -11.70
CA GLU A 292 12.13 -6.82 -11.47
C GLU A 292 12.97 -6.23 -12.63
N VAL A 293 13.91 -7.00 -13.16
CA VAL A 293 14.71 -6.64 -14.33
C VAL A 293 13.84 -6.50 -15.58
N ALA A 294 12.92 -7.44 -15.80
CA ALA A 294 11.97 -7.38 -16.90
C ALA A 294 11.09 -6.13 -16.79
N LEU A 295 10.54 -5.85 -15.60
CA LEU A 295 9.76 -4.65 -15.36
C LEU A 295 10.56 -3.37 -15.61
N GLY A 296 11.78 -3.29 -15.15
CA GLY A 296 12.61 -2.10 -15.28
C GLY A 296 13.09 -1.87 -16.72
N PHE A 297 13.92 -2.76 -17.24
CA PHE A 297 14.49 -2.63 -18.60
C PHE A 297 13.47 -2.88 -19.69
N GLY A 298 12.61 -3.90 -19.54
CA GLY A 298 11.54 -4.21 -20.49
C GLY A 298 10.48 -3.12 -20.53
N GLY A 299 10.00 -2.69 -19.36
CA GLY A 299 9.03 -1.59 -19.24
C GLY A 299 9.56 -0.26 -19.78
N TYR A 300 10.86 0.04 -19.58
CA TYR A 300 11.48 1.24 -20.18
C TYR A 300 11.54 1.18 -21.71
N GLN A 301 11.84 0.00 -22.28
CA GLN A 301 11.79 -0.21 -23.74
C GLN A 301 10.33 -0.12 -24.25
N ALA A 302 9.37 -0.70 -23.52
CA ALA A 302 7.94 -0.63 -23.84
C ALA A 302 7.43 0.81 -23.91
N LEU A 303 7.85 1.68 -22.96
CA LEU A 303 7.49 3.07 -22.96
C LEU A 303 7.95 3.79 -24.26
N LYS A 304 9.12 3.45 -24.75
CA LYS A 304 9.65 3.99 -26.01
C LYS A 304 8.86 3.49 -27.23
N LEU A 305 8.42 2.24 -27.25
CA LEU A 305 7.58 1.68 -28.32
C LEU A 305 6.26 2.45 -28.46
N VAL A 306 5.66 2.88 -27.36
CA VAL A 306 4.42 3.70 -27.39
C VAL A 306 4.68 5.18 -27.59
N GLY A 307 5.93 5.57 -27.95
CA GLY A 307 6.30 6.96 -28.29
C GLY A 307 6.46 7.90 -27.11
N CYS A 308 6.54 7.38 -25.89
CA CYS A 308 6.67 8.18 -24.67
C CYS A 308 8.12 8.32 -24.22
N LYS A 309 8.47 9.52 -23.78
CA LYS A 309 9.71 9.83 -23.03
C LYS A 309 9.30 10.20 -21.61
N PRO A 310 9.73 9.49 -20.57
CA PRO A 310 9.26 9.78 -19.22
C PRO A 310 9.63 11.21 -18.80
N GLY A 311 8.63 12.02 -18.47
CA GLY A 311 8.82 13.33 -17.84
C GLY A 311 9.36 13.17 -16.44
N VAL A 312 8.72 12.28 -15.68
CA VAL A 312 9.14 11.82 -14.35
C VAL A 312 9.04 10.32 -14.31
N ILE A 313 9.96 9.65 -13.61
CA ILE A 313 9.84 8.25 -13.20
C ILE A 313 9.57 8.22 -11.70
N GLN A 314 8.40 7.75 -11.29
CA GLN A 314 8.15 7.38 -9.90
C GLN A 314 8.40 5.89 -9.72
N LEU A 315 9.32 5.58 -8.85
CA LEU A 315 9.65 4.22 -8.41
C LEU A 315 8.80 3.87 -7.20
N ASN A 316 7.87 2.95 -7.38
CA ASN A 316 6.99 2.47 -6.31
C ASN A 316 7.64 1.22 -5.69
N GLU A 317 8.36 1.41 -4.62
CA GLU A 317 9.25 0.45 -3.96
C GLU A 317 10.56 0.16 -4.70
N VAL A 318 11.52 -0.43 -3.99
CA VAL A 318 12.85 -0.77 -4.52
C VAL A 318 12.83 -1.73 -5.71
N ALA A 319 11.81 -2.59 -5.79
CA ALA A 319 11.60 -3.53 -6.88
C ALA A 319 11.55 -2.88 -8.27
N THR A 320 11.31 -1.57 -8.34
CA THR A 320 11.22 -0.80 -9.59
C THR A 320 12.50 -0.04 -9.94
N PHE A 321 13.56 -0.20 -9.15
CA PHE A 321 14.86 0.47 -9.32
C PHE A 321 15.39 0.41 -10.76
N PHE A 322 15.24 -0.74 -11.41
CA PHE A 322 15.80 -0.98 -12.75
C PHE A 322 15.21 -0.07 -13.84
N ALA A 323 14.07 0.58 -13.61
CA ALA A 323 13.52 1.57 -14.54
C ALA A 323 14.37 2.85 -14.60
N ALA A 324 14.82 3.35 -13.45
CA ALA A 324 15.73 4.49 -13.38
C ALA A 324 17.14 4.11 -13.86
N LEU A 325 17.58 2.88 -13.58
CA LEU A 325 18.85 2.36 -14.07
C LEU A 325 18.86 2.26 -15.62
N ALA A 326 17.75 1.82 -16.23
CA ALA A 326 17.60 1.78 -17.68
C ALA A 326 17.67 3.18 -18.30
N ARG A 327 17.09 4.22 -17.67
CA ARG A 327 17.25 5.60 -18.10
C ARG A 327 18.70 6.06 -18.01
N LEU A 328 19.35 5.80 -16.88
CA LEU A 328 20.75 6.17 -16.69
C LEU A 328 21.66 5.53 -17.77
N ASP A 329 21.45 4.23 -18.02
CA ASP A 329 22.20 3.50 -19.07
C ASP A 329 21.94 4.06 -20.46
N GLU A 330 20.70 4.40 -20.80
CA GLU A 330 20.39 5.00 -22.09
C GLU A 330 21.11 6.34 -22.29
N LEU A 331 21.05 7.23 -21.30
CA LEU A 331 21.69 8.55 -21.37
C LEU A 331 23.21 8.42 -21.53
N ALA A 332 23.85 7.63 -20.67
CA ALA A 332 25.30 7.41 -20.70
C ALA A 332 25.76 6.69 -21.96
N SER A 333 24.99 5.71 -22.46
CA SER A 333 25.32 4.99 -23.71
C SER A 333 25.03 5.81 -24.97
N SER A 334 24.23 6.86 -24.90
CA SER A 334 23.93 7.80 -26.00
C SER A 334 24.94 8.94 -26.10
N GLY A 335 25.99 8.97 -25.28
CA GLY A 335 27.08 9.94 -25.34
C GLY A 335 26.99 11.08 -24.34
N MET A 336 26.00 11.09 -23.45
CA MET A 336 25.98 12.02 -22.32
C MET A 336 27.10 11.65 -21.33
N ASP A 337 27.77 12.67 -20.76
CA ASP A 337 28.72 12.42 -19.67
C ASP A 337 28.05 11.66 -18.52
N PHE A 338 28.78 10.74 -17.92
CA PHE A 338 28.21 9.86 -16.88
C PHE A 338 27.66 10.65 -15.69
N TYR A 339 28.37 11.66 -15.23
CA TYR A 339 27.91 12.47 -14.11
C TYR A 339 26.71 13.34 -14.47
N GLU A 340 26.66 13.87 -15.67
CA GLU A 340 25.51 14.57 -16.20
C GLU A 340 24.29 13.65 -16.33
N ALA A 341 24.48 12.41 -16.79
CA ALA A 341 23.44 11.39 -16.87
C ALA A 341 22.90 11.02 -15.47
N VAL A 342 23.77 10.89 -14.46
CA VAL A 342 23.38 10.67 -13.07
C VAL A 342 22.57 11.85 -12.54
N VAL A 343 23.03 13.09 -12.71
CA VAL A 343 22.32 14.29 -12.25
C VAL A 343 20.96 14.42 -12.92
N TYR A 344 20.89 14.19 -14.23
CA TYR A 344 19.61 14.22 -14.97
C TYR A 344 18.64 13.15 -14.44
N THR A 345 19.11 11.90 -14.32
CA THR A 345 18.28 10.77 -13.83
C THR A 345 17.76 11.06 -12.43
N ARG A 346 18.61 11.52 -11.53
CA ARG A 346 18.24 11.86 -10.14
C ARG A 346 17.12 12.90 -10.08
N LYS A 347 17.27 14.01 -10.80
CA LYS A 347 16.30 15.12 -10.80
C LYS A 347 14.92 14.73 -11.35
N HIS A 348 14.88 13.71 -12.20
CA HIS A 348 13.66 13.24 -12.84
C HIS A 348 13.16 11.89 -12.28
N THR A 349 13.67 11.47 -11.14
CA THR A 349 13.28 10.25 -10.45
C THR A 349 12.79 10.57 -9.05
N LEU A 350 11.57 10.12 -8.74
CA LEU A 350 10.99 10.08 -7.42
C LEU A 350 11.00 8.63 -6.93
N TYR A 351 11.54 8.37 -5.77
CA TYR A 351 11.42 7.11 -5.07
C TYR A 351 10.39 7.21 -3.94
N THR A 352 9.37 6.38 -4.00
CA THR A 352 8.35 6.26 -2.94
C THR A 352 8.51 4.92 -2.23
N ASN A 353 8.81 4.99 -0.94
CA ASN A 353 8.87 3.82 -0.07
C ASN A 353 7.53 3.63 0.64
N HIS A 354 7.04 2.39 0.66
CA HIS A 354 5.76 2.00 1.27
C HIS A 354 5.92 1.04 2.45
N THR A 355 7.15 0.65 2.78
CA THR A 355 7.37 -0.43 3.74
C THR A 355 8.42 -0.06 4.77
N LEU A 356 8.09 -0.24 6.06
CA LEU A 356 9.02 -0.10 7.19
C LEU A 356 9.66 -1.43 7.60
N VAL A 357 9.13 -2.54 7.11
CA VAL A 357 9.58 -3.87 7.52
C VAL A 357 10.83 -4.27 6.74
N GLN A 358 11.90 -4.60 7.46
CA GLN A 358 13.20 -4.99 6.89
C GLN A 358 13.11 -6.20 5.93
N ALA A 359 12.13 -7.09 6.12
CA ALA A 359 11.89 -8.24 5.24
C ALA A 359 11.50 -7.86 3.80
N ALA A 360 11.10 -6.62 3.54
CA ALA A 360 10.80 -6.13 2.19
C ALA A 360 12.04 -5.60 1.45
N GLU A 361 13.19 -5.51 2.10
CA GLU A 361 14.43 -5.07 1.46
C GLU A 361 14.97 -6.18 0.54
N ALA A 362 14.97 -5.89 -0.77
CA ALA A 362 15.52 -6.81 -1.75
C ALA A 362 17.05 -6.76 -1.71
N SER A 363 17.66 -7.91 -1.44
CA SER A 363 19.12 -8.09 -1.45
C SER A 363 19.47 -9.23 -2.41
N PHE A 364 20.48 -9.00 -3.24
CA PHE A 364 20.90 -9.96 -4.28
C PHE A 364 22.40 -10.16 -4.26
N ARG A 365 22.85 -11.32 -4.75
CA ARG A 365 24.26 -11.64 -4.89
C ARG A 365 24.81 -11.09 -6.20
N TYR A 366 26.13 -10.92 -6.24
CA TYR A 366 26.85 -10.46 -7.43
C TYR A 366 26.61 -11.37 -8.65
N GLU A 367 26.61 -12.69 -8.46
CA GLU A 367 26.38 -13.68 -9.51
C GLU A 367 24.99 -13.56 -10.14
N GLN A 368 23.97 -13.21 -9.34
CA GLN A 368 22.63 -12.96 -9.85
C GLN A 368 22.62 -11.72 -10.77
N PHE A 369 23.38 -10.69 -10.43
CA PHE A 369 23.54 -9.51 -11.28
C PHE A 369 24.30 -9.81 -12.56
N GLU A 370 25.36 -10.65 -12.52
CA GLU A 370 26.02 -11.15 -13.74
C GLU A 370 25.03 -11.91 -14.64
N GLN A 371 24.14 -12.68 -14.03
CA GLN A 371 23.17 -13.47 -14.77
C GLN A 371 22.06 -12.64 -15.40
N TYR A 372 21.47 -11.68 -14.68
CA TYR A 372 20.22 -11.03 -15.08
C TYR A 372 20.31 -9.52 -15.33
N VAL A 373 21.24 -8.80 -14.69
CA VAL A 373 21.28 -7.32 -14.72
C VAL A 373 22.30 -6.80 -15.70
N PHE A 374 23.57 -7.16 -15.54
CA PHE A 374 24.66 -6.62 -16.37
C PHE A 374 24.52 -6.90 -17.87
N PRO A 375 23.89 -8.01 -18.35
CA PRO A 375 23.64 -8.20 -19.77
C PRO A 375 22.75 -7.13 -20.42
N ASN A 376 21.95 -6.41 -19.62
CA ASN A 376 21.04 -5.36 -20.07
C ASN A 376 21.65 -3.96 -20.05
N ILE A 377 22.81 -3.79 -19.43
CA ILE A 377 23.50 -2.48 -19.31
C ILE A 377 24.54 -2.36 -20.44
N LYS A 378 24.48 -1.29 -21.20
CA LYS A 378 25.41 -1.01 -22.34
C LYS A 378 26.62 -0.19 -21.88
N SER A 379 26.39 0.81 -21.02
CA SER A 379 27.43 1.71 -20.55
C SER A 379 28.33 1.05 -19.50
N GLU A 380 29.64 1.00 -19.77
CA GLU A 380 30.60 0.47 -18.80
C GLU A 380 30.73 1.36 -17.55
N ALA A 381 30.50 2.66 -17.69
CA ALA A 381 30.48 3.58 -16.55
C ALA A 381 29.33 3.24 -15.59
N VAL A 382 28.13 2.92 -16.14
CA VAL A 382 26.98 2.50 -15.32
C VAL A 382 27.23 1.13 -14.67
N ARG A 383 27.84 0.17 -15.40
CA ARG A 383 28.21 -1.13 -14.82
C ARG A 383 29.18 -0.97 -13.66
N ARG A 384 30.20 -0.10 -13.82
CA ARG A 384 31.19 0.18 -12.77
C ARG A 384 30.51 0.82 -11.56
N TRP A 385 29.72 1.86 -11.78
CA TRP A 385 28.97 2.51 -10.71
C TRP A 385 28.10 1.53 -9.91
N LEU A 386 27.47 0.57 -10.60
CA LEU A 386 26.62 -0.44 -9.95
C LEU A 386 27.46 -1.50 -9.21
N ARG A 387 28.62 -1.93 -9.77
CA ARG A 387 29.55 -2.85 -9.08
C ARG A 387 30.05 -2.28 -7.77
N ASP A 388 30.28 -0.96 -7.72
CA ASP A 388 30.78 -0.26 -6.52
C ASP A 388 29.72 -0.25 -5.37
N LYS A 389 28.47 -0.69 -5.63
CA LYS A 389 27.41 -0.81 -4.60
C LYS A 389 27.40 -2.15 -3.89
N PHE A 390 28.21 -3.10 -4.35
CA PHE A 390 28.31 -4.41 -3.70
C PHE A 390 29.22 -4.33 -2.46
N THR A 391 28.74 -4.98 -1.39
CA THR A 391 29.52 -5.16 -0.16
C THR A 391 29.51 -6.66 0.16
N ASP A 392 30.69 -7.25 0.32
CA ASP A 392 30.84 -8.70 0.58
C ASP A 392 30.06 -9.60 -0.40
N GLY A 393 30.03 -9.21 -1.68
CA GLY A 393 29.34 -9.95 -2.74
C GLY A 393 27.80 -9.75 -2.78
N TRP A 394 27.25 -8.88 -1.94
CA TRP A 394 25.83 -8.58 -1.87
C TRP A 394 25.53 -7.12 -2.19
N ILE A 395 24.40 -6.88 -2.81
CA ILE A 395 23.83 -5.54 -3.00
C ILE A 395 22.45 -5.47 -2.34
N ARG A 396 22.20 -4.38 -1.60
CA ARG A 396 20.89 -3.99 -1.14
C ARG A 396 20.33 -2.97 -2.10
N LEU A 397 19.21 -3.25 -2.76
CA LEU A 397 18.69 -2.35 -3.79
C LEU A 397 18.26 -0.98 -3.25
N SER A 398 17.94 -0.87 -1.97
CA SER A 398 17.63 0.42 -1.34
C SER A 398 18.79 1.42 -1.47
N THR A 399 20.05 1.00 -1.35
CA THR A 399 21.23 1.87 -1.46
C THR A 399 21.34 2.57 -2.83
N PRO A 400 21.43 1.86 -3.98
CA PRO A 400 21.47 2.53 -5.27
C PRO A 400 20.16 3.25 -5.61
N THR A 401 19.00 2.80 -5.08
CA THR A 401 17.71 3.46 -5.30
C THR A 401 17.68 4.86 -4.68
N VAL A 402 18.11 5.01 -3.44
CA VAL A 402 18.15 6.34 -2.80
C VAL A 402 19.22 7.25 -3.40
N GLU A 403 20.25 6.70 -4.05
CA GLU A 403 21.26 7.46 -4.75
C GLU A 403 20.80 7.94 -6.12
N ILE A 404 20.03 7.12 -6.87
CA ILE A 404 19.55 7.45 -8.22
C ILE A 404 18.30 8.34 -8.21
N ALA A 405 17.65 8.51 -7.06
CA ALA A 405 16.50 9.38 -6.86
C ALA A 405 16.89 10.57 -5.97
N GLU A 406 16.75 11.80 -6.47
CA GLU A 406 16.91 12.99 -5.64
C GLU A 406 15.68 13.22 -4.76
N LEU A 407 14.49 12.95 -5.32
CA LEU A 407 13.23 13.08 -4.63
C LEU A 407 12.86 11.72 -4.00
N ARG A 408 12.57 11.74 -2.71
CA ARG A 408 12.23 10.55 -1.94
C ARG A 408 11.06 10.84 -1.04
N SER A 409 10.02 10.01 -1.09
CA SER A 409 8.83 10.16 -0.26
C SER A 409 8.55 8.93 0.59
N GLY A 410 8.17 9.16 1.84
CA GLY A 410 7.43 8.22 2.67
C GLY A 410 5.95 8.52 2.56
N VAL A 411 5.12 7.54 2.86
CA VAL A 411 3.66 7.56 2.62
C VAL A 411 2.84 8.02 3.83
N SER A 412 3.48 8.53 4.86
CA SER A 412 2.90 9.28 5.99
C SER A 412 3.96 10.17 6.64
N LYS A 413 3.56 11.13 7.46
CA LYS A 413 4.50 11.98 8.20
C LYS A 413 5.37 11.17 9.15
N LEU A 414 4.74 10.19 9.84
CA LEU A 414 5.46 9.28 10.72
C LEU A 414 6.46 8.44 9.92
N HIS A 415 6.04 7.83 8.81
CA HIS A 415 6.90 7.02 7.95
C HIS A 415 8.13 7.81 7.46
N ALA A 416 7.93 8.99 6.88
CA ALA A 416 9.03 9.81 6.39
C ALA A 416 10.08 10.15 7.48
N ARG A 417 9.62 10.29 8.72
CA ARG A 417 10.44 10.58 9.89
C ARG A 417 11.27 9.37 10.35
N VAL A 418 10.66 8.17 10.37
CA VAL A 418 11.28 6.93 10.86
C VAL A 418 12.04 6.17 9.79
N ALA A 419 11.85 6.46 8.50
CA ALA A 419 12.56 5.85 7.39
C ALA A 419 14.08 5.89 7.63
N ASN A 420 14.72 4.73 7.58
CA ASN A 420 16.13 4.56 7.96
C ASN A 420 16.96 4.00 6.80
N TYR A 421 17.04 4.77 5.72
CA TYR A 421 17.81 4.44 4.53
C TYR A 421 19.12 5.23 4.49
N HIS A 422 20.16 4.62 3.95
CA HIS A 422 21.50 5.18 3.89
C HIS A 422 22.06 5.10 2.47
N ASP A 423 22.86 6.10 2.11
CA ASP A 423 23.70 6.05 0.91
C ASP A 423 24.90 5.09 1.12
N ILE A 424 25.72 4.89 0.07
CA ILE A 424 26.88 3.99 0.12
C ILE A 424 27.92 4.44 1.16
N ASN A 425 27.93 5.70 1.54
CA ASN A 425 28.85 6.25 2.54
C ASN A 425 28.30 6.10 3.97
N GLY A 426 27.12 5.50 4.13
CA GLY A 426 26.46 5.33 5.41
C GLY A 426 25.74 6.59 5.92
N ASN A 427 25.56 7.62 5.10
CA ASN A 427 24.83 8.81 5.51
C ASN A 427 23.32 8.55 5.40
N LYS A 428 22.57 8.88 6.46
CA LYS A 428 21.12 8.77 6.46
C LYS A 428 20.54 9.76 5.45
N VAL A 429 19.70 9.25 4.54
CA VAL A 429 18.98 10.07 3.56
C VAL A 429 17.63 10.52 4.12
N LYS A 430 17.19 11.72 3.70
CA LYS A 430 15.91 12.30 4.13
C LYS A 430 14.81 11.94 3.16
N PHE A 431 13.61 11.70 3.71
CA PHE A 431 12.37 11.52 2.99
C PHE A 431 11.41 12.69 3.28
N LYS A 432 10.68 13.15 2.29
CA LYS A 432 9.49 13.96 2.49
C LYS A 432 8.28 13.05 2.68
N SER A 433 7.23 13.55 3.31
CA SER A 433 5.95 12.85 3.39
C SER A 433 5.03 13.29 2.27
N VAL A 434 4.45 12.32 1.57
CA VAL A 434 3.21 12.48 0.81
C VAL A 434 2.30 11.37 1.31
N THR A 435 1.37 11.72 2.19
CA THR A 435 0.47 10.73 2.79
C THR A 435 -0.39 10.12 1.70
N ASN A 436 -0.60 8.81 1.76
CA ASN A 436 -1.48 8.13 0.83
C ASN A 436 -2.86 8.78 0.80
N GLY A 437 -3.58 8.56 -0.26
CA GLY A 437 -4.97 8.90 -0.45
C GLY A 437 -5.60 7.91 -1.42
N ILE A 438 -6.91 7.85 -1.45
CA ILE A 438 -7.69 6.92 -2.26
C ILE A 438 -8.44 7.67 -3.38
N HIS A 439 -8.79 6.96 -4.44
CA HIS A 439 -9.70 7.49 -5.45
C HIS A 439 -11.14 7.45 -4.90
N LEU A 440 -11.66 8.60 -4.46
CA LEU A 440 -12.93 8.66 -3.72
C LEU A 440 -14.10 8.05 -4.50
N HIS A 441 -14.22 8.32 -5.80
CA HIS A 441 -15.28 7.73 -6.64
C HIS A 441 -15.24 6.20 -6.74
N THR A 442 -14.08 5.56 -6.53
CA THR A 442 -13.98 4.09 -6.48
C THR A 442 -14.46 3.55 -5.15
N TRP A 443 -14.10 4.20 -4.05
CA TRP A 443 -14.23 3.61 -2.72
C TRP A 443 -15.40 4.14 -1.91
N VAL A 444 -15.85 5.35 -2.18
CA VAL A 444 -16.97 5.96 -1.46
C VAL A 444 -18.29 5.55 -2.09
N LEU A 445 -19.30 5.36 -1.27
CA LEU A 445 -20.68 5.16 -1.71
C LEU A 445 -21.09 6.36 -2.57
N PRO A 446 -21.65 6.18 -3.79
CA PRO A 446 -22.01 7.29 -4.65
C PRO A 446 -22.90 8.32 -3.95
N GLU A 447 -23.85 7.89 -3.15
CA GLU A 447 -24.77 8.76 -2.41
C GLU A 447 -24.02 9.60 -1.36
N ILE A 448 -22.94 9.08 -0.75
CA ILE A 448 -22.07 9.83 0.16
C ILE A 448 -21.20 10.83 -0.63
N SER A 449 -20.67 10.41 -1.78
CA SER A 449 -19.91 11.30 -2.66
C SER A 449 -20.77 12.46 -3.15
N ASP A 450 -21.99 12.18 -3.62
CA ASP A 450 -22.96 13.20 -4.03
C ASP A 450 -23.33 14.14 -2.88
N TYR A 451 -23.45 13.59 -1.67
CA TYR A 451 -23.70 14.39 -0.46
C TYR A 451 -22.55 15.38 -0.22
N TYR A 452 -21.30 14.93 -0.25
CA TYR A 452 -20.15 15.81 -0.03
C TYR A 452 -20.06 16.95 -1.03
N HIS A 453 -20.32 16.69 -2.32
CA HIS A 453 -20.29 17.72 -3.36
C HIS A 453 -21.48 18.68 -3.26
N SER A 454 -22.70 18.16 -3.08
CA SER A 454 -23.92 18.98 -3.04
C SER A 454 -24.01 19.87 -1.81
N HIS A 455 -23.36 19.48 -0.69
CA HIS A 455 -23.32 20.27 0.54
C HIS A 455 -22.06 21.13 0.67
N GLY A 456 -21.22 21.20 -0.37
CA GLY A 456 -20.02 22.03 -0.37
C GLY A 456 -18.97 21.59 0.65
N ILE A 457 -18.87 20.29 0.93
CA ILE A 457 -17.80 19.71 1.74
C ILE A 457 -16.58 19.49 0.87
N LEU A 458 -16.76 18.88 -0.30
CA LEU A 458 -15.71 18.71 -1.30
C LEU A 458 -16.04 19.48 -2.57
N ASP A 459 -15.00 20.02 -3.20
CA ASP A 459 -15.08 20.64 -4.51
C ASP A 459 -15.08 19.59 -5.65
N ARG A 460 -15.18 20.06 -6.90
CA ARG A 460 -15.17 19.20 -8.10
C ARG A 460 -13.90 18.37 -8.30
N PHE A 461 -12.86 18.65 -7.55
CA PHE A 461 -11.59 17.92 -7.56
C PHE A 461 -11.42 16.97 -6.38
N ASP A 462 -12.49 16.73 -5.63
CA ASP A 462 -12.45 15.96 -4.38
C ASP A 462 -11.51 16.56 -3.31
N LEU A 463 -11.35 17.86 -3.32
CA LEU A 463 -10.59 18.61 -2.31
C LEU A 463 -11.55 19.36 -1.39
N PRO A 464 -11.16 19.60 -0.12
CA PRO A 464 -11.95 20.42 0.79
C PRO A 464 -12.34 21.76 0.15
N GLU A 465 -13.60 22.11 0.22
CA GLU A 465 -14.04 23.45 -0.19
C GLU A 465 -13.27 24.52 0.58
N SER A 466 -12.84 25.54 -0.13
CA SER A 466 -12.00 26.60 0.45
C SER A 466 -12.71 27.41 1.53
N ARG A 467 -14.03 27.33 1.58
CA ARG A 467 -14.87 27.98 2.59
C ARG A 467 -15.99 27.05 3.01
N GLY A 468 -16.14 26.86 4.31
CA GLY A 468 -17.25 26.09 4.85
C GLY A 468 -16.99 24.58 5.02
N PHE A 469 -15.82 24.06 4.71
CA PHE A 469 -15.51 22.63 4.84
C PHE A 469 -15.87 22.07 6.22
N GLU A 470 -15.34 22.67 7.29
CA GLU A 470 -15.60 22.21 8.66
C GLU A 470 -17.04 22.50 9.09
N GLU A 471 -17.58 23.69 8.74
CA GLU A 471 -18.96 24.09 9.06
C GLU A 471 -19.98 23.16 8.39
N ASN A 472 -19.78 22.82 7.12
CA ASN A 472 -20.68 21.94 6.38
C ASN A 472 -20.65 20.50 6.90
N ILE A 473 -19.51 20.02 7.39
CA ILE A 473 -19.42 18.73 8.09
C ILE A 473 -20.27 18.75 9.38
N GLU A 474 -20.30 19.86 10.13
CA GLU A 474 -21.12 19.99 11.35
C GLU A 474 -22.63 19.93 11.10
N HIS A 475 -23.06 20.10 9.86
CA HIS A 475 -24.46 20.00 9.50
C HIS A 475 -24.92 18.57 9.15
N ILE A 476 -24.01 17.60 9.06
CA ILE A 476 -24.35 16.20 8.80
C ILE A 476 -25.05 15.63 10.03
N THR A 477 -26.30 15.21 9.88
CA THR A 477 -27.08 14.67 11.00
C THR A 477 -26.90 13.16 11.19
N ALA A 478 -27.13 12.66 12.38
CA ALA A 478 -27.12 11.23 12.69
C ALA A 478 -28.14 10.44 11.84
N GLU A 479 -29.28 11.05 11.52
CA GLU A 479 -30.29 10.44 10.64
C GLU A 479 -29.74 10.23 9.23
N GLU A 480 -29.10 11.24 8.64
CA GLU A 480 -28.45 11.16 7.32
C GLU A 480 -27.34 10.13 7.30
N ILE A 481 -26.46 10.12 8.32
CA ILE A 481 -25.40 9.13 8.47
C ILE A 481 -25.97 7.70 8.43
N ARG A 482 -26.98 7.42 9.26
CA ARG A 482 -27.60 6.10 9.33
C ARG A 482 -28.29 5.73 8.04
N HIS A 483 -28.99 6.67 7.40
CA HIS A 483 -29.65 6.44 6.11
C HIS A 483 -28.62 6.05 5.03
N LEU A 484 -27.54 6.81 4.87
CA LEU A 484 -26.46 6.50 3.91
C LEU A 484 -25.81 5.16 4.21
N LYS A 485 -25.58 4.85 5.49
CA LYS A 485 -25.01 3.54 5.87
C LYS A 485 -25.99 2.38 5.66
N GLN A 486 -27.30 2.58 5.73
CA GLN A 486 -28.28 1.57 5.36
C GLN A 486 -28.23 1.24 3.86
N ILE A 487 -28.11 2.25 2.99
CA ILE A 487 -27.89 2.04 1.56
C ILE A 487 -26.60 1.22 1.34
N GLY A 488 -25.52 1.60 2.02
CA GLY A 488 -24.25 0.86 1.96
C GLY A 488 -24.38 -0.58 2.46
N ARG A 489 -25.15 -0.82 3.54
CA ARG A 489 -25.42 -2.17 4.06
C ARG A 489 -26.18 -3.04 3.07
N ALA A 490 -27.19 -2.50 2.40
CA ALA A 490 -27.92 -3.24 1.37
C ALA A 490 -26.97 -3.70 0.26
N ARG A 491 -26.12 -2.80 -0.26
CA ARG A 491 -25.12 -3.15 -1.28
C ARG A 491 -24.07 -4.16 -0.78
N LEU A 492 -23.65 -4.05 0.49
CA LEU A 492 -22.77 -5.07 1.09
C LEU A 492 -23.43 -6.44 1.08
N ASN A 493 -24.68 -6.53 1.51
CA ASN A 493 -25.42 -7.78 1.53
C ASN A 493 -25.59 -8.39 0.12
N ASP A 494 -25.78 -7.56 -0.92
CA ASP A 494 -25.81 -8.03 -2.32
C ASP A 494 -24.48 -8.72 -2.70
N VAL A 495 -23.34 -8.13 -2.35
CA VAL A 495 -22.01 -8.73 -2.59
C VAL A 495 -21.84 -10.01 -1.76
N LEU A 496 -22.28 -10.01 -0.50
CA LEU A 496 -22.15 -11.15 0.40
C LEU A 496 -22.98 -12.36 -0.03
N THR A 497 -24.05 -12.18 -0.83
CA THR A 497 -24.82 -13.32 -1.39
C THR A 497 -23.97 -14.23 -2.27
N HIS A 498 -22.87 -13.70 -2.82
CA HIS A 498 -21.95 -14.44 -3.70
C HIS A 498 -20.66 -14.84 -2.99
N ARG A 499 -20.58 -14.65 -1.68
CA ARG A 499 -19.43 -14.99 -0.84
C ARG A 499 -19.83 -16.03 0.19
N THR A 500 -18.87 -16.83 0.61
CA THR A 500 -19.08 -17.84 1.65
C THR A 500 -18.13 -17.62 2.81
N ASP A 501 -18.60 -17.89 4.01
CA ASP A 501 -17.82 -17.85 5.24
C ASP A 501 -16.87 -19.07 5.40
N GLN A 502 -16.25 -19.19 6.56
CA GLN A 502 -15.38 -20.31 6.92
C GLN A 502 -16.05 -21.68 6.87
N TYR A 503 -17.37 -21.74 6.92
CA TYR A 503 -18.17 -22.97 6.85
C TYR A 503 -18.65 -23.29 5.44
N GLY A 504 -18.48 -22.36 4.49
CA GLY A 504 -19.02 -22.45 3.14
C GLY A 504 -20.45 -21.98 3.02
N ASN A 505 -20.98 -21.25 4.02
CA ASN A 505 -22.34 -20.70 4.00
C ASN A 505 -22.37 -19.28 3.41
N PRO A 506 -23.43 -18.91 2.68
CA PRO A 506 -23.67 -17.52 2.33
C PRO A 506 -23.78 -16.64 3.57
N VAL A 507 -23.25 -15.42 3.50
CA VAL A 507 -23.28 -14.46 4.60
C VAL A 507 -24.35 -13.41 4.35
N HIS A 508 -25.12 -13.10 5.39
CA HIS A 508 -26.06 -11.98 5.40
C HIS A 508 -25.99 -11.29 6.75
N ILE A 509 -25.80 -9.97 6.74
CA ILE A 509 -25.76 -9.18 7.96
C ILE A 509 -27.11 -8.48 8.15
N PRO A 510 -27.82 -8.69 9.27
CA PRO A 510 -29.09 -8.02 9.52
C PRO A 510 -28.96 -6.48 9.41
N GLU A 511 -30.01 -5.84 8.91
CA GLU A 511 -30.01 -4.40 8.68
C GLU A 511 -29.84 -3.59 9.97
N ASP A 512 -30.41 -4.09 11.07
CA ASP A 512 -30.37 -3.48 12.40
C ASP A 512 -29.12 -3.86 13.22
N ALA A 513 -28.29 -4.78 12.70
CA ALA A 513 -27.08 -5.20 13.38
C ALA A 513 -25.95 -4.19 13.20
N PHE A 514 -25.19 -3.96 14.27
CA PHE A 514 -23.93 -3.22 14.19
C PHE A 514 -22.86 -4.11 13.56
N LEU A 515 -22.09 -3.60 12.60
CA LEU A 515 -21.07 -4.39 11.92
C LEU A 515 -19.68 -3.80 12.18
N PHE A 516 -18.84 -4.59 12.81
CA PHE A 516 -17.39 -4.40 12.83
C PHE A 516 -16.76 -5.11 11.64
N ASP A 517 -15.68 -4.56 11.09
CA ASP A 517 -14.87 -5.25 10.10
C ASP A 517 -13.37 -5.15 10.35
N PHE A 518 -12.66 -6.16 9.84
CA PHE A 518 -11.22 -6.16 9.61
C PHE A 518 -10.99 -6.65 8.16
N LYS A 519 -10.53 -5.76 7.28
CA LYS A 519 -10.37 -6.05 5.84
C LYS A 519 -8.95 -5.76 5.37
N ARG A 520 -8.04 -6.72 5.63
CA ARG A 520 -6.60 -6.54 5.39
C ARG A 520 -5.92 -7.87 5.15
N ARG A 521 -4.74 -7.85 4.54
CA ARG A 521 -3.87 -9.03 4.50
C ARG A 521 -3.63 -9.56 5.92
N PHE A 522 -3.71 -10.88 6.07
CA PHE A 522 -3.34 -11.55 7.31
C PHE A 522 -1.81 -11.60 7.40
N VAL A 523 -1.23 -10.70 8.18
CA VAL A 523 0.20 -10.63 8.49
C VAL A 523 0.37 -10.24 9.96
N ASP A 524 1.43 -10.73 10.60
CA ASP A 524 1.64 -10.61 12.04
C ASP A 524 1.43 -9.21 12.61
N TYR A 525 2.03 -8.20 12.00
CA TYR A 525 1.99 -6.85 12.54
C TYR A 525 0.63 -6.16 12.45
N LYS A 526 -0.30 -6.68 11.62
CA LYS A 526 -1.67 -6.16 11.50
C LYS A 526 -2.61 -6.74 12.55
N ARG A 527 -2.23 -7.80 13.22
CA ARG A 527 -2.88 -8.41 14.37
C ARG A 527 -4.38 -8.70 14.18
N PRO A 528 -4.78 -9.47 13.15
CA PRO A 528 -6.17 -9.86 12.96
C PRO A 528 -6.73 -10.65 14.16
N GLU A 529 -5.87 -11.30 14.93
CA GLU A 529 -6.20 -12.07 16.12
C GLU A 529 -6.43 -11.25 17.39
N LEU A 530 -6.05 -9.96 17.41
CA LEU A 530 -6.10 -9.16 18.63
C LEU A 530 -7.48 -9.11 19.31
N PRO A 531 -8.62 -8.97 18.57
CA PRO A 531 -9.96 -9.00 19.18
C PRO A 531 -10.33 -10.34 19.80
N PHE A 532 -9.61 -11.41 19.46
CA PHE A 532 -9.87 -12.79 19.93
C PHE A 532 -8.97 -13.20 21.09
N THR A 533 -8.24 -12.26 21.69
CA THR A 533 -7.40 -12.52 22.88
C THR A 533 -8.23 -12.98 24.07
N ASP A 534 -9.46 -12.47 24.21
CA ASP A 534 -10.48 -12.93 25.15
C ASP A 534 -11.78 -13.22 24.38
N PRO A 535 -11.97 -14.46 23.87
CA PRO A 535 -13.13 -14.82 23.05
C PRO A 535 -14.47 -14.67 23.77
N GLU A 536 -14.52 -14.93 25.07
CA GLU A 536 -15.73 -14.80 25.85
C GLU A 536 -16.17 -13.33 25.97
N ARG A 537 -15.22 -12.46 26.17
CA ARG A 537 -15.50 -11.01 26.24
C ARG A 537 -15.92 -10.45 24.87
N LEU A 538 -15.26 -10.87 23.80
CA LEU A 538 -15.67 -10.52 22.43
C LEU A 538 -17.11 -10.99 22.17
N ALA A 539 -17.45 -12.24 22.50
CA ALA A 539 -18.78 -12.79 22.35
C ALA A 539 -19.82 -11.95 23.09
N GLN A 540 -19.56 -11.57 24.33
CA GLN A 540 -20.44 -10.71 25.13
C GLN A 540 -20.64 -9.32 24.53
N ILE A 541 -19.57 -8.71 23.94
CA ILE A 541 -19.66 -7.42 23.26
C ILE A 541 -20.57 -7.53 22.04
N LEU A 542 -20.36 -8.56 21.20
CA LEU A 542 -21.14 -8.76 20.00
C LEU A 542 -22.63 -9.04 20.32
N GLU A 543 -22.91 -9.89 21.30
CA GLU A 543 -24.26 -10.22 21.70
C GLU A 543 -25.01 -9.02 22.27
N ARG A 544 -24.43 -8.33 23.27
CA ARG A 544 -25.07 -7.16 23.93
C ARG A 544 -25.37 -6.02 22.97
N ASN A 545 -24.56 -5.85 21.95
CA ASN A 545 -24.68 -4.75 21.01
C ASN A 545 -25.42 -5.13 19.72
N ASN A 546 -26.00 -6.34 19.63
CA ASN A 546 -26.54 -6.87 18.38
C ASN A 546 -25.54 -6.68 17.22
N ALA A 547 -24.28 -7.09 17.46
CA ALA A 547 -23.21 -6.82 16.53
C ALA A 547 -22.71 -8.09 15.84
N HIS A 548 -22.25 -7.94 14.59
CA HIS A 548 -21.50 -8.94 13.84
C HIS A 548 -20.07 -8.46 13.60
N TYR A 549 -19.19 -9.39 13.26
CA TYR A 549 -17.82 -9.09 12.92
C TYR A 549 -17.39 -9.84 11.65
N ILE A 550 -16.94 -9.11 10.64
CA ILE A 550 -16.39 -9.69 9.42
C ILE A 550 -14.88 -9.57 9.43
N LEU A 551 -14.22 -10.70 9.25
CA LEU A 551 -12.79 -10.82 8.96
C LEU A 551 -12.63 -11.11 7.47
N ALA A 552 -12.07 -10.20 6.71
CA ALA A 552 -11.79 -10.39 5.30
C ALA A 552 -10.30 -10.19 5.02
N GLY A 553 -9.65 -11.19 4.47
CA GLY A 553 -8.22 -11.11 4.20
C GLY A 553 -7.65 -12.40 3.64
N ARG A 554 -6.46 -12.31 3.08
CA ARG A 554 -5.73 -13.44 2.51
C ARG A 554 -4.47 -13.70 3.33
N VAL A 555 -4.19 -14.95 3.61
CA VAL A 555 -2.87 -15.41 4.06
C VAL A 555 -2.02 -15.64 2.82
N HIS A 556 -0.80 -15.11 2.79
CA HIS A 556 0.11 -15.35 1.66
C HIS A 556 0.47 -16.83 1.57
N MET A 557 0.43 -17.38 0.36
CA MET A 557 0.90 -18.77 0.12
C MET A 557 2.36 -18.89 0.58
N GLY A 558 2.63 -19.92 1.38
CA GLY A 558 3.96 -20.11 1.99
C GLY A 558 4.14 -19.47 3.37
N ASP A 559 3.25 -18.57 3.82
CA ASP A 559 3.28 -18.10 5.20
C ASP A 559 2.55 -19.08 6.13
N THR A 560 3.22 -20.20 6.38
CA THR A 560 2.68 -21.29 7.23
C THR A 560 2.36 -20.82 8.64
N ARG A 561 3.11 -19.85 9.18
CA ARG A 561 2.87 -19.31 10.52
C ARG A 561 1.55 -18.53 10.59
N MET A 562 1.28 -17.68 9.63
CA MET A 562 0.00 -16.95 9.57
C MET A 562 -1.16 -17.88 9.24
N PHE A 563 -0.92 -18.90 8.42
CA PHE A 563 -1.91 -19.95 8.18
C PHE A 563 -2.30 -20.67 9.47
N ASP A 564 -1.31 -21.11 10.28
CA ASP A 564 -1.55 -21.74 11.57
C ASP A 564 -2.30 -20.81 12.54
N LYS A 565 -2.00 -19.51 12.52
CA LYS A 565 -2.74 -18.52 13.30
C LYS A 565 -4.20 -18.41 12.86
N LEU A 566 -4.44 -18.33 11.55
CA LEU A 566 -5.79 -18.32 11.01
C LEU A 566 -6.57 -19.56 11.44
N MET A 567 -6.00 -20.73 11.29
CA MET A 567 -6.68 -21.97 11.67
C MET A 567 -7.02 -22.02 13.16
N ARG A 568 -6.11 -21.58 14.03
CA ARG A 568 -6.42 -21.46 15.48
C ARG A 568 -7.54 -20.47 15.74
N LEU A 569 -7.54 -19.34 15.04
CA LEU A 569 -8.61 -18.33 15.15
C LEU A 569 -9.97 -18.92 14.75
N LEU A 570 -10.03 -19.64 13.63
CA LEU A 570 -11.27 -20.25 13.17
C LEU A 570 -11.77 -21.33 14.15
N HIS A 571 -10.90 -22.08 14.80
CA HIS A 571 -11.28 -23.01 15.86
C HIS A 571 -11.85 -22.29 17.09
N LEU A 572 -11.24 -21.19 17.53
CA LEU A 572 -11.81 -20.38 18.63
C LEU A 572 -13.21 -19.85 18.30
N ILE A 573 -13.43 -19.45 17.05
CA ILE A 573 -14.76 -19.03 16.60
C ILE A 573 -15.74 -20.20 16.63
N ASP A 574 -15.34 -21.38 16.19
CA ASP A 574 -16.21 -22.56 16.13
C ASP A 574 -16.58 -23.11 17.52
N GLU A 575 -15.69 -22.99 18.50
CA GLU A 575 -15.90 -23.45 19.89
C GLU A 575 -16.89 -22.58 20.69
N ASN A 576 -17.07 -21.30 20.31
CA ASN A 576 -17.97 -20.40 21.02
C ASN A 576 -19.25 -20.17 20.20
N PRO A 577 -20.44 -20.57 20.71
CA PRO A 577 -21.71 -20.49 19.96
C PRO A 577 -22.07 -19.07 19.46
N ILE A 578 -21.75 -18.04 20.25
CA ILE A 578 -22.04 -16.63 19.89
C ILE A 578 -21.10 -16.19 18.78
N LEU A 579 -19.80 -16.49 18.90
CA LEU A 579 -18.83 -16.16 17.86
C LEU A 579 -19.13 -16.91 16.56
N LYS A 580 -19.54 -18.18 16.66
CA LYS A 580 -19.92 -19.01 15.51
C LYS A 580 -21.08 -18.41 14.71
N GLU A 581 -22.04 -17.77 15.38
CA GLU A 581 -23.17 -17.09 14.76
C GLU A 581 -22.81 -15.72 14.19
N ARG A 582 -21.92 -14.97 14.85
CA ARG A 582 -21.74 -13.53 14.65
C ARG A 582 -20.41 -13.14 14.01
N VAL A 583 -19.47 -14.08 13.86
CA VAL A 583 -18.15 -13.82 13.26
C VAL A 583 -18.01 -14.58 11.95
N HIS A 584 -17.74 -13.86 10.88
CA HIS A 584 -17.63 -14.41 9.54
C HIS A 584 -16.23 -14.14 8.97
N TYR A 585 -15.50 -15.20 8.65
CA TYR A 585 -14.25 -15.09 7.89
C TYR A 585 -14.54 -15.25 6.39
N LEU A 586 -14.17 -14.25 5.62
CA LEU A 586 -14.33 -14.24 4.16
C LEU A 586 -12.96 -14.45 3.49
N PRO A 587 -12.72 -15.62 2.91
CA PRO A 587 -11.51 -15.88 2.12
C PRO A 587 -11.56 -15.10 0.80
N ASP A 588 -10.45 -15.12 0.08
CA ASP A 588 -10.33 -14.53 -1.26
C ASP A 588 -10.73 -13.05 -1.34
N TYR A 589 -10.22 -12.28 -0.36
CA TYR A 589 -10.43 -10.83 -0.30
C TYR A 589 -9.99 -10.16 -1.60
N ASP A 590 -10.88 -9.37 -2.19
CA ASP A 590 -10.69 -8.61 -3.42
C ASP A 590 -11.15 -7.14 -3.30
N GLU A 591 -10.98 -6.38 -4.38
CA GLU A 591 -11.36 -4.97 -4.44
C GLU A 591 -12.86 -4.74 -4.21
N GLU A 592 -13.72 -5.61 -4.80
CA GLU A 592 -15.17 -5.54 -4.66
C GLU A 592 -15.62 -5.75 -3.21
N LEU A 593 -15.11 -6.81 -2.56
CA LEU A 593 -15.40 -7.09 -1.16
C LEU A 593 -14.86 -5.98 -0.25
N GLY A 594 -13.65 -5.48 -0.55
CA GLY A 594 -13.05 -4.37 0.19
C GLY A 594 -13.89 -3.10 0.13
N ARG A 595 -14.40 -2.76 -1.06
CA ARG A 595 -15.33 -1.64 -1.27
C ARG A 595 -16.65 -1.88 -0.53
N ALA A 596 -17.25 -3.03 -0.71
CA ALA A 596 -18.53 -3.37 -0.09
C ALA A 596 -18.47 -3.28 1.45
N LEU A 597 -17.39 -3.77 2.06
CA LEU A 597 -17.17 -3.66 3.50
C LEU A 597 -16.99 -2.20 3.93
N SER A 598 -16.22 -1.40 3.21
CA SER A 598 -16.02 0.02 3.54
C SER A 598 -17.33 0.82 3.51
N ILE A 599 -18.21 0.57 2.54
CA ILE A 599 -19.49 1.27 2.45
C ILE A 599 -20.53 0.75 3.47
N GLY A 600 -20.49 -0.55 3.81
CA GLY A 600 -21.54 -1.22 4.60
C GLY A 600 -21.23 -1.43 6.07
N ALA A 601 -19.97 -1.43 6.52
CA ALA A 601 -19.61 -1.58 7.92
C ALA A 601 -19.85 -0.29 8.72
N ASN A 602 -20.19 -0.43 9.99
CA ASN A 602 -20.38 0.70 10.90
C ASN A 602 -19.05 1.17 11.51
N SER A 603 -18.14 0.22 11.78
CA SER A 603 -16.85 0.50 12.39
C SER A 603 -15.79 -0.45 11.86
N SER A 604 -14.59 0.08 11.66
CA SER A 604 -13.43 -0.68 11.19
C SER A 604 -12.36 -0.78 12.27
N ILE A 605 -11.77 -1.97 12.40
CA ILE A 605 -10.69 -2.24 13.35
C ILE A 605 -9.35 -2.22 12.62
N ASN A 606 -8.48 -1.29 13.02
CA ASN A 606 -7.17 -1.02 12.45
C ASN A 606 -6.10 -1.03 13.55
N THR A 607 -5.60 -2.21 13.91
CA THR A 607 -4.72 -2.39 15.06
C THR A 607 -3.32 -2.88 14.72
N PRO A 608 -2.57 -2.25 13.79
CA PRO A 608 -1.19 -2.63 13.55
C PRO A 608 -0.32 -2.43 14.79
N ILE A 609 0.78 -3.17 14.88
CA ILE A 609 1.83 -2.90 15.88
C ILE A 609 2.43 -1.52 15.56
N VAL A 610 2.40 -0.64 16.54
CA VAL A 610 2.88 0.75 16.39
C VAL A 610 4.33 0.78 15.92
N GLY A 611 4.59 1.56 14.86
CA GLY A 611 5.90 1.71 14.21
C GLY A 611 6.15 0.76 13.04
N LEU A 612 5.20 -0.13 12.69
CA LEU A 612 5.34 -1.08 11.59
C LEU A 612 4.42 -0.78 10.39
N GLU A 613 3.33 -0.06 10.56
CA GLU A 613 2.48 0.39 9.44
C GLU A 613 3.04 1.67 8.83
N ALA A 614 3.33 1.65 7.55
CA ALA A 614 3.78 2.84 6.82
C ALA A 614 2.61 3.81 6.53
N CYS A 615 1.57 3.32 5.90
CA CYS A 615 0.26 3.94 5.71
C CYS A 615 -0.69 2.96 5.01
N GLY A 616 -1.55 2.33 5.77
CA GLY A 616 -2.63 1.53 5.21
C GLY A 616 -3.74 2.44 4.67
N THR A 617 -4.30 2.10 3.50
CA THR A 617 -5.40 2.89 2.88
C THR A 617 -6.79 2.36 3.22
N SER A 618 -6.91 1.32 4.05
CA SER A 618 -8.23 0.77 4.42
C SER A 618 -9.01 1.72 5.32
N TRP A 619 -8.37 2.32 6.32
CA TRP A 619 -8.99 3.27 7.22
C TRP A 619 -9.47 4.56 6.50
N GLU A 620 -8.76 4.97 5.44
CA GLU A 620 -9.17 6.11 4.60
C GLU A 620 -10.53 5.87 3.94
N LYS A 621 -10.76 4.62 3.48
CA LYS A 621 -12.04 4.20 2.88
C LYS A 621 -13.17 4.21 3.90
N ASP A 622 -12.86 3.80 5.14
CA ASP A 622 -13.86 3.73 6.20
C ASP A 622 -14.32 5.13 6.64
N ILE A 623 -13.37 6.01 6.93
CA ILE A 623 -13.69 7.40 7.30
C ILE A 623 -14.42 8.12 6.17
N ALA A 624 -13.95 7.99 4.91
CA ALA A 624 -14.60 8.62 3.77
C ALA A 624 -16.04 8.10 3.53
N ASN A 625 -16.37 6.92 4.05
CA ASN A 625 -17.73 6.36 4.06
C ASN A 625 -18.48 6.56 5.39
N MET A 626 -18.08 7.51 6.22
CA MET A 626 -18.71 7.80 7.51
C MET A 626 -18.76 6.57 8.43
N GLY A 627 -17.70 5.75 8.43
CA GLY A 627 -17.51 4.62 9.34
C GLY A 627 -16.60 4.99 10.49
N LEU A 628 -16.95 4.59 11.72
CA LEU A 628 -16.16 4.85 12.92
C LEU A 628 -14.85 4.06 12.89
N LEU A 629 -13.72 4.73 13.11
CA LEU A 629 -12.40 4.12 13.10
C LEU A 629 -11.94 3.77 14.52
N ILE A 630 -11.65 2.49 14.74
CA ILE A 630 -10.95 2.00 15.94
C ILE A 630 -9.51 1.67 15.55
N SER A 631 -8.52 2.40 16.05
CA SER A 631 -7.13 2.25 15.57
C SER A 631 -6.07 2.44 16.64
N THR A 632 -4.91 1.79 16.44
CA THR A 632 -3.66 2.24 17.04
C THR A 632 -3.13 3.48 16.32
N HIS A 633 -2.33 4.30 17.01
CA HIS A 633 -1.77 5.55 16.48
C HIS A 633 -0.51 5.28 15.66
N ASP A 634 -0.70 4.79 14.42
CA ASP A 634 0.41 4.43 13.52
C ASP A 634 0.11 4.78 12.06
N GLY A 635 1.15 4.82 11.24
CA GLY A 635 1.06 5.10 9.81
C GLY A 635 0.40 6.45 9.50
N GLY A 636 -0.52 6.47 8.52
CA GLY A 636 -1.23 7.69 8.11
C GLY A 636 -2.23 8.20 9.14
N VAL A 637 -2.76 7.33 10.00
CA VAL A 637 -3.64 7.74 11.10
C VAL A 637 -2.90 8.66 12.07
N ALA A 638 -1.60 8.44 12.27
CA ALA A 638 -0.74 9.26 13.12
C ALA A 638 -0.34 10.62 12.51
N ASP A 639 -0.84 10.98 11.34
CA ASP A 639 -0.65 12.30 10.76
C ASP A 639 -1.49 13.37 11.46
N MET A 640 -2.52 12.96 12.21
CA MET A 640 -3.39 13.79 13.05
C MET A 640 -3.34 13.32 14.52
N PRO A 641 -3.71 14.15 15.49
CA PRO A 641 -3.77 13.75 16.90
C PRO A 641 -4.66 12.53 17.17
N SER A 642 -4.28 11.70 18.14
CA SER A 642 -4.93 10.43 18.48
C SER A 642 -6.32 10.54 19.10
N ASP A 643 -6.76 11.74 19.46
CA ASP A 643 -8.10 12.00 19.97
C ASP A 643 -9.15 12.20 18.86
N ASN A 644 -8.74 12.20 17.58
CA ASN A 644 -9.66 12.37 16.45
C ASN A 644 -10.42 11.09 16.04
N TYR A 645 -10.16 9.95 16.68
CA TYR A 645 -10.79 8.66 16.42
C TYR A 645 -10.77 7.80 17.69
N LEU A 646 -11.37 6.61 17.64
CA LEU A 646 -11.39 5.68 18.79
C LEU A 646 -10.04 4.98 18.94
N THR A 647 -9.14 5.56 19.74
CA THR A 647 -7.75 5.08 19.87
C THR A 647 -7.62 3.86 20.78
N VAL A 648 -6.77 2.92 20.38
CA VAL A 648 -6.49 1.65 21.08
C VAL A 648 -5.15 1.67 21.81
N ASP A 649 -4.36 2.70 21.67
CA ASP A 649 -3.00 2.77 22.23
C ASP A 649 -2.89 2.36 23.69
N GLY A 650 -1.86 1.60 24.02
CA GLY A 650 -1.55 1.10 25.34
C GLY A 650 -0.05 1.04 25.61
N LYS A 651 0.33 0.88 26.88
CA LYS A 651 1.74 0.69 27.26
C LYS A 651 2.29 -0.69 26.91
N ASN A 652 1.40 -1.62 26.65
CA ASN A 652 1.67 -3.01 26.26
C ASN A 652 0.41 -3.60 25.59
N GLU A 653 0.56 -4.76 24.98
CA GLU A 653 -0.52 -5.45 24.26
C GLU A 653 -1.75 -5.71 25.14
N ALA A 654 -1.56 -6.10 26.41
CA ALA A 654 -2.70 -6.34 27.31
C ALA A 654 -3.55 -5.07 27.52
N GLN A 655 -2.91 -3.91 27.61
CA GLN A 655 -3.63 -2.64 27.70
C GLN A 655 -4.27 -2.24 26.37
N GLU A 656 -3.62 -2.52 25.24
CA GLU A 656 -4.21 -2.31 23.91
C GLU A 656 -5.46 -3.18 23.71
N VAL A 657 -5.42 -4.44 24.14
CA VAL A 657 -6.59 -5.35 24.13
C VAL A 657 -7.73 -4.80 24.98
N GLU A 658 -7.43 -4.35 26.20
CA GLU A 658 -8.42 -3.74 27.08
C GLU A 658 -9.05 -2.48 26.46
N ASN A 659 -8.21 -1.62 25.86
CA ASN A 659 -8.66 -0.42 25.16
C ASN A 659 -9.46 -0.78 23.91
N LEU A 660 -9.08 -1.80 23.16
CA LEU A 660 -9.82 -2.28 21.97
C LEU A 660 -11.26 -2.65 22.34
N TYR A 661 -11.45 -3.50 23.35
CA TYR A 661 -12.79 -3.90 23.79
C TYR A 661 -13.62 -2.70 24.26
N LYS A 662 -13.00 -1.79 25.00
CA LYS A 662 -13.66 -0.55 25.41
C LYS A 662 -14.09 0.28 24.21
N GLN A 663 -13.23 0.45 23.20
CA GLN A 663 -13.57 1.23 22.01
C GLN A 663 -14.63 0.54 21.14
N MET A 664 -14.65 -0.77 21.09
CA MET A 664 -15.75 -1.51 20.43
C MET A 664 -17.11 -1.22 21.09
N GLU A 665 -17.16 -1.19 22.42
CA GLU A 665 -18.37 -0.81 23.17
C GLU A 665 -18.74 0.65 22.91
N VAL A 666 -17.77 1.57 22.90
CA VAL A 666 -18.00 2.99 22.61
C VAL A 666 -18.55 3.19 21.21
N ALA A 667 -17.97 2.54 20.18
CA ALA A 667 -18.45 2.63 18.81
C ALA A 667 -19.91 2.17 18.68
N ALA A 668 -20.22 1.00 19.23
CA ALA A 668 -21.59 0.47 19.19
C ALA A 668 -22.60 1.32 20.00
N ALA A 669 -22.17 1.93 21.09
CA ALA A 669 -23.00 2.85 21.87
C ALA A 669 -23.25 4.17 21.12
N ALA A 670 -22.18 4.75 20.53
CA ALA A 670 -22.26 5.98 19.73
C ALA A 670 -23.25 5.82 18.57
N TRP A 671 -23.25 4.67 17.92
CA TRP A 671 -24.17 4.39 16.81
C TRP A 671 -25.67 4.52 17.20
N ARG A 672 -26.00 4.30 18.46
CA ARG A 672 -27.37 4.39 19.01
C ARG A 672 -27.73 5.76 19.61
N ASN A 673 -26.76 6.66 19.72
CA ASN A 673 -26.93 7.99 20.28
C ASN A 673 -26.60 9.03 19.20
N ASP A 674 -27.55 9.93 18.90
CA ASP A 674 -27.37 10.91 17.81
C ASP A 674 -26.18 11.84 18.07
N PHE A 675 -26.09 12.40 19.27
CA PHE A 675 -25.03 13.33 19.63
C PHE A 675 -23.63 12.68 19.57
N ASP A 676 -23.48 11.45 20.09
CA ASP A 676 -22.19 10.75 20.08
C ASP A 676 -21.80 10.32 18.66
N LEU A 677 -22.77 9.92 17.82
CA LEU A 677 -22.52 9.56 16.43
C LEU A 677 -22.04 10.77 15.62
N GLU A 678 -22.77 11.88 15.68
CA GLU A 678 -22.39 13.14 15.03
C GLU A 678 -21.01 13.59 15.53
N TYR A 679 -20.78 13.60 16.83
CA TYR A 679 -19.50 14.00 17.42
C TYR A 679 -18.31 13.25 16.81
N TRP A 680 -18.36 11.91 16.76
CA TRP A 680 -17.26 11.12 16.25
C TRP A 680 -17.11 11.24 14.73
N ILE A 681 -18.19 11.16 13.96
CA ILE A 681 -18.14 11.27 12.50
C ILE A 681 -17.66 12.65 12.08
N HIS A 682 -18.15 13.73 12.67
CA HIS A 682 -17.67 15.09 12.36
C HIS A 682 -16.19 15.23 12.67
N LYS A 683 -15.75 14.71 13.80
CA LYS A 683 -14.35 14.78 14.21
C LYS A 683 -13.42 14.03 13.27
N GLU A 684 -13.79 12.80 12.88
CA GLU A 684 -13.04 12.01 11.91
C GLU A 684 -13.00 12.65 10.52
N LEU A 685 -14.14 13.13 10.02
CA LEU A 685 -14.21 13.77 8.70
C LEU A 685 -13.39 15.05 8.65
N LYS A 686 -13.51 15.94 9.64
CA LYS A 686 -12.72 17.18 9.70
C LYS A 686 -11.21 16.91 9.73
N ALA A 687 -10.79 15.87 10.45
CA ALA A 687 -9.39 15.53 10.58
C ALA A 687 -8.81 14.84 9.34
N TYR A 688 -9.59 14.00 8.67
CA TYR A 688 -9.03 13.04 7.72
C TYR A 688 -9.60 13.08 6.31
N LEU A 689 -10.77 13.68 6.03
CA LEU A 689 -11.39 13.61 4.70
C LEU A 689 -10.48 14.22 3.61
N ASP A 690 -9.77 15.32 3.90
CA ASP A 690 -8.73 15.86 2.99
C ASP A 690 -7.60 14.84 2.80
N ILE A 691 -7.13 14.22 3.88
CA ILE A 691 -6.06 13.21 3.81
C ILE A 691 -6.50 12.02 2.96
N CYS A 692 -7.76 11.60 3.01
CA CYS A 692 -8.30 10.50 2.22
C CYS A 692 -8.31 10.80 0.72
N SER A 693 -8.31 12.07 0.30
CA SER A 693 -8.43 12.43 -1.12
C SER A 693 -7.18 12.06 -1.93
N GLY A 694 -7.36 11.22 -2.96
CA GLY A 694 -6.33 10.93 -3.94
C GLY A 694 -5.92 12.15 -4.77
N SER A 695 -6.84 13.08 -5.01
CA SER A 695 -6.54 14.35 -5.67
C SER A 695 -5.59 15.22 -4.86
N ARG A 696 -5.75 15.27 -3.53
CA ARG A 696 -4.78 15.90 -2.62
C ARG A 696 -3.42 15.20 -2.74
N MET A 697 -3.37 13.86 -2.70
CA MET A 697 -2.13 13.09 -2.84
C MET A 697 -1.43 13.38 -4.18
N MET A 698 -2.16 13.40 -5.30
CA MET A 698 -1.62 13.74 -6.62
C MET A 698 -1.09 15.17 -6.65
N ARG A 699 -1.83 16.14 -6.12
CA ARG A 699 -1.38 17.53 -5.98
C ARG A 699 -0.08 17.62 -5.17
N ASP A 700 0.02 16.90 -4.07
CA ASP A 700 1.21 16.94 -3.23
C ASP A 700 2.44 16.33 -3.94
N TYR A 701 2.27 15.27 -4.72
CA TYR A 701 3.34 14.73 -5.57
C TYR A 701 3.77 15.73 -6.64
N LEU A 702 2.81 16.34 -7.36
CA LEU A 702 3.12 17.34 -8.37
C LEU A 702 3.82 18.55 -7.78
N ASN A 703 3.37 19.06 -6.63
CA ASN A 703 4.04 20.13 -5.88
C ASN A 703 5.46 19.73 -5.40
N TYR A 704 5.69 18.47 -5.14
CA TYR A 704 7.00 17.99 -4.73
C TYR A 704 7.96 17.84 -5.90
N LEU A 705 7.46 17.46 -7.07
CA LEU A 705 8.24 17.24 -8.29
C LEU A 705 8.57 18.56 -9.01
N PHE A 706 7.66 19.49 -8.96
CA PHE A 706 7.70 20.76 -9.69
C PHE A 706 7.66 21.97 -8.75
#